data_ebe811e3937985d4e5aee629ddb54596
#
_entry.id   ebe811e3937985d4e5aee629ddb54596
#
_cell.length_a   1.000
_cell.length_b   1.000
_cell.length_c   1.000
_cell.angle_alpha   90.00
_cell.angle_beta   90.00
_cell.angle_gamma   90.00
#
_symmetry.space_group_name_H-M   'P 1'
#
loop_
_entity.id
_entity.type
_entity.pdbx_description
1 polymer ?
#
loop_
_entity_poly.entity_id
_entity_poly.type
_entity_poly.pdbx_seq_one_letter_code
_entity_poly.pdbx_strand_id
1 'polypeptide(L)'
;MATRKTSSKSPASRSSKPSRRPPSGTDNQTLGSVTSTMSGPSHPHAPPFDGDHDLSVEWIADQKAGAQALCEAMPHNPLKATDFGLAAGHHPQVGPTVEPHSVAVSASTVQEDRASDKLGHGAPVIGCNLTNGPLDRVRVDSGGQALTTNQGVKISDNQNSLKAGLRGPTLLEDFVLREKITHFDHERIPERVVHARGSAAHGVFECYEALDAITCADLFSHAGKRTPVFTRFSTGAGSAGSADTARDTRGFAVKFYTKAGNWDLVGNNMPVFFIQDAMKFPDLIHSVKPEPNSGFPQASSAHDTFWDFISLSPESIHHIVWQMSDRAIPRSLRMMQGFGVHSFRLVNAEGVAVFVKFHWLPVAGTHSLVWDEAVKIAGADADFHRRDLWEAIEGGGGPEWELALQVFTEAQADAFSFDVLDATKLVPEELVPLRVVGKMTLNRNPDNYFAETEQVAFCTAHVVPGIDFSNDPLLQGRIHSYLDTQISRLGGANFHELPINAPIAQVHNNQRDGMHRQSIARGRVAYEPNSLGGGCPFQAGGAGFVSFAQPVSEDKVRGKPDKFADHYSQAQLFWRSQTPTEQQHIIAAFRFELTRVGVPAIRTRMVSVLVNVDPVLAASVAAGLGLEVPPAQALAREPMVSSEVDVSPALSLFARPGDGSVRGRRVALIVADGVDAGSLQDVHTALLAAQAVPRYIGLRLGRITSDAGDEIEVESSIEAMPSVLWDAVVVPAGDAALTGLAASAQVLDFIKEQYRHCKPMLVLGDGAQLLKAAGVPLRLPSGDDDPGLLVVDSTSGMKLPAFITALARHRHYEREQVAR
;
A
#
# COMPACT_ATOMS: atom_id res chain seq x y z
N MET A 1 1.80 -55.36 30.51
CA MET A 1 0.75 -56.38 30.56
C MET A 1 -0.20 -56.10 29.44
N ALA A 2 -0.07 -56.80 28.38
CA ALA A 2 -0.89 -57.95 27.91
C ALA A 2 -2.19 -57.42 27.29
N THR A 3 -2.62 -57.69 26.15
CA THR A 3 -2.37 -58.59 24.99
C THR A 3 -3.55 -58.41 24.01
N ARG A 4 -3.27 -58.24 22.70
CA ARG A 4 -3.71 -59.15 21.61
C ARG A 4 -5.23 -59.43 21.48
N LYS A 5 -5.84 -59.43 20.32
CA LYS A 5 -5.65 -60.12 19.02
C LYS A 5 -6.72 -59.64 17.99
N THR A 6 -6.41 -59.32 16.80
CA THR A 6 -6.50 -60.04 15.48
C THR A 6 -7.80 -60.75 15.12
N SER A 7 -8.39 -60.49 13.96
CA SER A 7 -8.31 -61.23 12.69
C SER A 7 -9.46 -60.82 11.78
N SER A 8 -9.25 -60.36 10.56
CA SER A 8 -9.15 -61.09 9.29
C SER A 8 -10.43 -61.74 8.81
N LYS A 9 -10.92 -61.31 7.61
CA LYS A 9 -11.05 -62.08 6.37
C LYS A 9 -12.00 -61.49 5.35
N SER A 10 -11.50 -61.27 4.18
CA SER A 10 -12.28 -61.27 2.93
C SER A 10 -12.64 -62.75 2.61
N PRO A 11 -13.58 -63.08 1.68
CA PRO A 11 -13.21 -63.03 0.28
C PRO A 11 -14.37 -62.71 -0.73
N ALA A 12 -13.95 -62.64 -1.96
CA ALA A 12 -14.60 -62.40 -3.23
C ALA A 12 -15.60 -63.44 -3.73
N SER A 13 -16.45 -63.02 -4.70
CA SER A 13 -16.74 -63.78 -5.98
C SER A 13 -17.64 -62.94 -6.89
N ARG A 14 -17.16 -62.55 -8.06
CA ARG A 14 -17.48 -63.04 -9.42
C ARG A 14 -18.95 -63.26 -9.79
N SER A 15 -19.40 -62.49 -10.83
CA SER A 15 -19.84 -63.08 -12.17
C SER A 15 -20.54 -61.91 -12.96
N SER A 16 -20.11 -61.71 -14.09
CA SER A 16 -20.40 -62.13 -15.51
C SER A 16 -21.27 -61.10 -16.24
N LYS A 17 -20.75 -60.76 -17.40
CA LYS A 17 -21.40 -60.05 -18.52
C LYS A 17 -22.55 -60.89 -19.12
N PRO A 18 -23.50 -60.26 -19.89
CA PRO A 18 -23.33 -60.42 -21.32
C PRO A 18 -23.57 -59.16 -22.16
N SER A 19 -22.96 -59.27 -23.33
CA SER A 19 -23.03 -58.43 -24.51
C SER A 19 -24.42 -58.36 -25.17
N ARG A 20 -24.78 -57.21 -25.74
CA ARG A 20 -25.59 -57.18 -27.00
C ARG A 20 -25.28 -55.92 -27.82
N ARG A 21 -25.06 -56.15 -29.11
CA ARG A 21 -24.93 -55.24 -30.23
C ARG A 21 -26.30 -54.99 -30.91
N PRO A 22 -26.39 -54.01 -31.82
CA PRO A 22 -27.45 -53.03 -31.98
C PRO A 22 -28.55 -53.39 -33.02
N PRO A 23 -29.50 -52.47 -33.21
CA PRO A 23 -29.94 -52.33 -34.62
C PRO A 23 -29.87 -50.86 -35.09
N SER A 24 -29.62 -50.80 -36.38
CA SER A 24 -29.63 -49.68 -37.31
C SER A 24 -31.01 -49.02 -37.44
N GLY A 25 -31.04 -47.72 -37.67
CA GLY A 25 -32.25 -47.02 -38.10
C GLY A 25 -31.98 -45.53 -38.34
N THR A 26 -31.91 -45.21 -39.61
CA THR A 26 -31.88 -43.87 -40.22
C THR A 26 -32.98 -42.95 -39.70
N ASP A 27 -32.64 -41.67 -39.49
CA ASP A 27 -33.34 -40.58 -40.17
C ASP A 27 -32.61 -39.23 -40.02
N ASN A 28 -32.37 -38.62 -41.15
CA ASN A 28 -31.90 -37.26 -41.35
C ASN A 28 -32.92 -36.22 -40.88
N GLN A 29 -32.50 -35.26 -40.06
CA GLN A 29 -33.06 -33.91 -40.13
C GLN A 29 -31.95 -32.88 -40.01
N THR A 30 -31.76 -32.16 -41.08
CA THR A 30 -30.98 -30.99 -41.33
C THR A 30 -31.24 -29.86 -40.32
N LEU A 31 -30.19 -29.50 -39.63
CA LEU A 31 -30.09 -28.18 -38.98
C LEU A 31 -29.02 -27.37 -39.73
N GLY A 32 -29.44 -26.19 -40.17
CA GLY A 32 -28.76 -25.36 -41.10
C GLY A 32 -27.34 -24.95 -40.67
N SER A 33 -26.46 -25.13 -41.60
CA SER A 33 -25.09 -24.62 -41.51
C SER A 33 -25.11 -23.08 -41.58
N VAL A 34 -24.69 -22.41 -40.49
CA VAL A 34 -24.15 -21.05 -40.59
C VAL A 34 -22.68 -21.21 -41.02
N THR A 35 -22.45 -21.20 -42.33
CA THR A 35 -21.12 -21.04 -42.88
C THR A 35 -20.67 -19.62 -42.71
N SER A 36 -19.91 -19.36 -41.67
CA SER A 36 -18.97 -18.24 -41.62
C SER A 36 -17.81 -18.62 -42.56
N THR A 37 -17.86 -18.06 -43.76
CA THR A 37 -16.73 -18.10 -44.68
C THR A 37 -15.64 -17.16 -44.20
N MET A 38 -14.80 -17.62 -43.26
CA MET A 38 -13.46 -17.15 -43.11
C MET A 38 -12.58 -17.98 -44.05
N SER A 39 -12.34 -17.47 -45.22
CA SER A 39 -11.31 -18.01 -46.12
C SER A 39 -9.94 -17.57 -45.58
N GLY A 40 -9.44 -18.27 -44.56
CA GLY A 40 -8.03 -18.27 -44.25
C GLY A 40 -7.26 -19.06 -45.33
N PRO A 41 -6.02 -18.75 -45.61
CA PRO A 41 -5.21 -19.51 -46.52
C PRO A 41 -5.22 -20.99 -46.06
N SER A 42 -5.64 -21.88 -46.95
CA SER A 42 -5.61 -23.31 -46.73
C SER A 42 -4.15 -23.73 -46.51
N HIS A 43 -3.82 -24.09 -45.29
CA HIS A 43 -2.56 -24.76 -45.03
C HIS A 43 -2.53 -26.02 -45.87
N PRO A 44 -1.45 -26.29 -46.63
CA PRO A 44 -1.31 -27.56 -47.35
C PRO A 44 -1.34 -28.67 -46.28
N HIS A 45 -2.24 -29.63 -46.45
CA HIS A 45 -2.25 -30.83 -45.64
C HIS A 45 -0.86 -31.48 -45.78
N ALA A 46 -0.21 -31.74 -44.66
CA ALA A 46 0.96 -32.59 -44.69
C ALA A 46 0.60 -33.89 -45.43
N PRO A 47 1.33 -34.29 -46.45
CA PRO A 47 1.06 -35.56 -47.14
C PRO A 47 1.10 -36.71 -46.16
N PRO A 48 0.33 -37.80 -46.36
CA PRO A 48 0.44 -38.96 -45.51
C PRO A 48 1.89 -39.42 -45.49
N PHE A 49 2.39 -39.77 -44.32
CA PHE A 49 3.77 -40.18 -44.07
C PHE A 49 4.02 -41.46 -44.88
N ASP A 50 4.62 -41.29 -46.02
CA ASP A 50 5.13 -42.29 -46.89
C ASP A 50 6.64 -42.35 -46.60
N GLY A 51 7.13 -43.50 -46.11
CA GLY A 51 8.39 -43.63 -45.35
C GLY A 51 9.71 -43.21 -46.04
N ASP A 52 9.67 -42.43 -47.12
CA ASP A 52 10.82 -42.02 -47.94
C ASP A 52 10.90 -40.44 -48.07
N HIS A 53 10.25 -39.69 -47.23
CA HIS A 53 10.39 -38.24 -47.26
C HIS A 53 11.68 -37.79 -46.58
N ASP A 54 12.68 -37.52 -47.39
CA ASP A 54 13.72 -36.59 -47.10
C ASP A 54 13.04 -35.27 -46.63
N LEU A 55 13.23 -34.89 -45.38
CA LEU A 55 12.75 -33.57 -44.84
C LEU A 55 13.49 -32.49 -45.60
N SER A 56 13.02 -32.21 -46.83
CA SER A 56 13.65 -31.28 -47.74
C SER A 56 13.70 -29.85 -47.13
N VAL A 57 14.71 -29.11 -47.51
CA VAL A 57 14.84 -27.67 -47.24
C VAL A 57 13.56 -26.92 -47.59
N GLU A 58 12.79 -27.42 -48.58
CA GLU A 58 11.51 -26.86 -48.99
C GLU A 58 10.42 -27.02 -47.92
N TRP A 59 10.26 -28.17 -47.29
CA TRP A 59 9.29 -28.36 -46.20
C TRP A 59 9.59 -27.45 -44.99
N ILE A 60 10.86 -27.27 -44.64
CA ILE A 60 11.26 -26.36 -43.60
C ILE A 60 10.95 -24.89 -43.99
N ALA A 61 11.16 -24.53 -45.25
CA ALA A 61 10.83 -23.20 -45.77
C ALA A 61 9.32 -22.96 -45.71
N ASP A 62 8.50 -23.93 -46.10
CA ASP A 62 7.04 -23.86 -46.04
C ASP A 62 6.52 -23.72 -44.60
N GLN A 63 7.11 -24.42 -43.64
CA GLN A 63 6.76 -24.25 -42.22
C GLN A 63 7.13 -22.87 -41.72
N LYS A 64 8.27 -22.32 -42.09
CA LYS A 64 8.67 -20.97 -41.76
C LYS A 64 7.76 -19.91 -42.40
N ALA A 65 7.40 -20.09 -43.67
CA ALA A 65 6.48 -19.22 -44.36
C ALA A 65 5.06 -19.26 -43.72
N GLY A 66 4.58 -20.44 -43.33
CA GLY A 66 3.33 -20.60 -42.62
C GLY A 66 3.30 -19.90 -41.26
N ALA A 67 4.37 -20.01 -40.48
CA ALA A 67 4.53 -19.30 -39.21
C ALA A 67 4.59 -17.78 -39.41
N GLN A 68 5.28 -17.31 -40.42
CA GLN A 68 5.34 -15.90 -40.79
C GLN A 68 3.97 -15.37 -41.22
N ALA A 69 3.25 -16.07 -42.05
CA ALA A 69 1.90 -15.71 -42.49
C ALA A 69 0.91 -15.67 -41.31
N LEU A 70 1.04 -16.62 -40.36
CA LEU A 70 0.22 -16.61 -39.15
C LEU A 70 0.52 -15.36 -38.28
N CYS A 71 1.77 -15.02 -38.10
CA CYS A 71 2.22 -13.84 -37.35
C CYS A 71 1.69 -12.55 -37.99
N GLU A 72 1.74 -12.45 -39.31
CA GLU A 72 1.23 -11.31 -40.06
C GLU A 72 -0.32 -11.19 -40.01
N ALA A 73 -1.02 -12.34 -39.91
CA ALA A 73 -2.48 -12.39 -39.83
C ALA A 73 -3.03 -12.09 -38.41
N MET A 74 -2.18 -12.05 -37.40
CA MET A 74 -2.61 -11.76 -36.00
C MET A 74 -3.06 -10.30 -35.83
N PRO A 75 -4.36 -10.03 -35.62
CA PRO A 75 -4.90 -8.69 -35.65
C PRO A 75 -4.32 -7.75 -34.58
N HIS A 76 -3.86 -8.29 -33.44
CA HIS A 76 -3.29 -7.47 -32.36
C HIS A 76 -1.89 -6.93 -32.67
N ASN A 77 -1.15 -7.50 -33.62
CA ASN A 77 0.19 -7.05 -33.95
C ASN A 77 0.22 -5.67 -34.65
N PRO A 78 -0.58 -5.41 -35.70
CA PRO A 78 -0.65 -4.08 -36.29
C PRO A 78 -1.44 -3.09 -35.42
N LEU A 79 -2.42 -3.53 -34.64
CA LEU A 79 -3.24 -2.66 -33.78
C LEU A 79 -2.47 -2.19 -32.54
N LYS A 80 -1.54 -3.00 -32.03
CA LYS A 80 -0.77 -2.69 -30.83
C LYS A 80 -0.03 -1.35 -30.92
N ALA A 81 0.61 -1.07 -32.03
CA ALA A 81 1.31 0.19 -32.23
C ALA A 81 0.36 1.39 -32.29
N THR A 82 -0.84 1.21 -32.88
CA THR A 82 -1.86 2.25 -32.97
C THR A 82 -2.49 2.54 -31.59
N ASP A 83 -2.85 1.49 -30.88
CA ASP A 83 -3.47 1.59 -29.57
C ASP A 83 -2.52 2.23 -28.55
N PHE A 84 -1.28 1.82 -28.54
CA PHE A 84 -0.27 2.43 -27.68
C PHE A 84 0.17 3.82 -28.12
N GLY A 85 0.23 4.09 -29.41
CA GLY A 85 0.60 5.39 -29.93
C GLY A 85 -0.39 6.50 -29.57
N LEU A 86 -1.66 6.17 -29.47
CA LEU A 86 -2.72 7.09 -29.05
C LEU A 86 -2.86 7.16 -27.52
N ALA A 87 -2.52 6.07 -26.83
CA ALA A 87 -2.69 5.95 -25.39
C ALA A 87 -1.42 6.27 -24.60
N ALA A 88 -0.29 6.53 -25.27
CA ALA A 88 0.92 6.92 -24.57
C ALA A 88 0.67 8.18 -23.75
N GLY A 89 0.39 7.99 -22.48
CA GLY A 89 0.11 9.06 -21.56
C GLY A 89 -1.31 9.18 -21.05
N HIS A 90 -2.24 8.37 -21.52
CA HIS A 90 -3.60 8.34 -20.98
C HIS A 90 -3.90 7.02 -20.25
N HIS A 91 -4.36 7.12 -19.00
CA HIS A 91 -5.10 6.07 -18.34
C HIS A 91 -6.58 6.44 -18.31
N PRO A 92 -7.32 6.23 -19.43
CA PRO A 92 -8.70 6.70 -19.55
C PRO A 92 -9.65 6.03 -18.55
N GLN A 93 -9.26 4.90 -17.98
CA GLN A 93 -10.12 4.12 -17.08
C GLN A 93 -9.95 4.49 -15.61
N VAL A 94 -8.99 5.30 -15.29
CA VAL A 94 -8.53 5.43 -13.91
C VAL A 94 -9.01 6.71 -13.26
N GLY A 95 -9.86 7.41 -13.97
CA GLY A 95 -10.28 8.71 -13.53
C GLY A 95 -9.18 9.72 -13.66
N PRO A 96 -9.30 10.79 -12.96
CA PRO A 96 -8.60 12.01 -13.19
C PRO A 96 -7.12 11.86 -12.92
N THR A 97 -6.36 11.83 -13.93
CA THR A 97 -4.93 11.96 -13.84
C THR A 97 -4.54 13.38 -14.21
N VAL A 98 -3.56 13.89 -13.52
CA VAL A 98 -2.75 14.96 -14.05
C VAL A 98 -2.12 14.40 -15.33
N GLU A 99 -1.98 15.23 -16.37
CA GLU A 99 -1.24 14.83 -17.57
C GLU A 99 0.06 14.13 -17.17
N PRO A 100 0.30 12.91 -17.63
CA PRO A 100 1.50 12.18 -17.21
C PRO A 100 2.75 12.89 -17.70
N HIS A 101 3.51 13.38 -16.75
CA HIS A 101 4.83 13.95 -17.00
C HIS A 101 5.96 12.94 -16.83
N SER A 102 5.62 11.73 -16.48
CA SER A 102 6.56 10.78 -15.92
C SER A 102 7.09 9.76 -16.91
N VAL A 103 6.68 9.80 -18.17
CA VAL A 103 7.21 8.88 -19.19
C VAL A 103 8.75 8.81 -19.16
N ALA A 104 9.40 9.97 -19.00
CA ALA A 104 10.84 10.03 -18.85
C ALA A 104 11.35 9.55 -17.48
N VAL A 105 10.51 9.54 -16.45
CA VAL A 105 10.86 9.13 -15.09
C VAL A 105 10.71 7.63 -14.92
N SER A 106 9.65 7.04 -15.48
CA SER A 106 9.38 5.60 -15.44
C SER A 106 10.12 4.82 -16.52
N ALA A 107 10.68 5.49 -17.54
CA ALA A 107 11.41 4.84 -18.60
C ALA A 107 12.59 4.03 -18.07
N SER A 108 12.73 2.82 -18.52
CA SER A 108 13.94 2.03 -18.30
C SER A 108 15.16 2.73 -18.89
N THR A 109 16.28 2.66 -18.20
CA THR A 109 17.57 3.15 -18.71
C THR A 109 18.26 2.13 -19.61
N VAL A 110 17.68 0.94 -19.77
CA VAL A 110 18.17 -0.09 -20.67
C VAL A 110 17.92 0.32 -22.11
N GLN A 111 18.97 0.30 -22.92
CA GLN A 111 18.88 0.57 -24.35
C GLN A 111 18.35 -0.64 -25.10
N GLU A 112 17.59 -0.41 -26.18
CA GLU A 112 16.91 -1.45 -26.94
C GLU A 112 17.81 -2.58 -27.43
N ASP A 113 19.03 -2.25 -27.87
CA ASP A 113 19.99 -3.23 -28.37
C ASP A 113 20.60 -4.12 -27.26
N ARG A 114 20.29 -3.88 -26.02
CA ARG A 114 20.86 -4.53 -24.84
C ARG A 114 19.84 -5.17 -23.91
N ALA A 115 18.62 -5.32 -24.37
CA ALA A 115 17.52 -5.88 -23.56
C ALA A 115 17.80 -7.29 -23.01
N SER A 116 18.69 -8.04 -23.62
CA SER A 116 19.12 -9.38 -23.17
C SER A 116 20.36 -9.39 -22.28
N ASP A 117 20.99 -8.26 -22.03
CA ASP A 117 22.16 -8.17 -21.16
C ASP A 117 21.75 -8.29 -19.69
N LYS A 118 22.00 -9.44 -19.11
CA LYS A 118 21.65 -9.74 -17.70
C LYS A 118 22.35 -8.86 -16.69
N LEU A 119 23.47 -8.27 -17.06
CA LEU A 119 24.23 -7.41 -16.18
C LEU A 119 23.90 -5.92 -16.39
N GLY A 120 23.03 -5.63 -17.36
CA GLY A 120 22.75 -4.26 -17.78
C GLY A 120 23.95 -3.61 -18.47
N HIS A 121 23.96 -2.30 -18.54
CA HIS A 121 24.95 -1.56 -19.26
C HIS A 121 26.06 -1.01 -18.37
N GLY A 122 27.28 -1.35 -18.74
CA GLY A 122 28.48 -0.79 -18.13
C GLY A 122 28.68 -1.18 -16.67
N ALA A 123 29.74 -0.67 -16.07
CA ALA A 123 29.94 -0.83 -14.65
C ALA A 123 28.89 -0.02 -13.86
N PRO A 124 28.37 -0.54 -12.75
CA PRO A 124 27.50 0.24 -11.88
C PRO A 124 28.28 1.46 -11.40
N VAL A 125 27.82 2.62 -11.73
CA VAL A 125 28.40 3.87 -11.21
C VAL A 125 27.52 4.25 -10.01
N ILE A 126 28.04 4.02 -8.83
CA ILE A 126 27.39 4.40 -7.58
C ILE A 126 27.10 5.91 -7.62
N GLY A 127 25.83 6.27 -7.51
CA GLY A 127 25.40 7.65 -7.48
C GLY A 127 25.06 8.30 -8.83
N CYS A 128 25.20 7.60 -9.96
CA CYS A 128 24.75 8.12 -11.25
C CYS A 128 23.23 8.22 -11.37
N ASN A 129 22.52 7.23 -10.83
CA ASN A 129 21.08 7.27 -10.65
C ASN A 129 20.78 7.30 -9.16
N LEU A 130 20.34 8.45 -8.64
CA LEU A 130 20.13 8.65 -7.22
C LEU A 130 18.98 7.82 -6.65
N THR A 131 18.08 7.32 -7.49
CA THR A 131 16.91 6.54 -7.07
C THR A 131 17.02 5.07 -7.41
N ASN A 132 17.74 4.69 -8.48
CA ASN A 132 17.65 3.34 -9.03
C ASN A 132 18.96 2.78 -9.60
N GLY A 133 20.11 3.40 -9.33
CA GLY A 133 21.39 3.02 -9.93
C GLY A 133 21.67 1.51 -10.02
N PRO A 134 21.54 0.72 -8.94
CA PRO A 134 21.76 -0.72 -9.00
C PRO A 134 20.76 -1.48 -9.87
N LEU A 135 19.53 -0.99 -9.98
CA LEU A 135 18.45 -1.66 -10.73
C LEU A 135 18.59 -1.45 -12.23
N ASP A 136 19.20 -0.35 -12.68
CA ASP A 136 19.37 -0.06 -14.12
C ASP A 136 20.13 -1.16 -14.85
N ARG A 137 20.96 -1.92 -14.12
CA ARG A 137 21.72 -3.04 -14.67
C ARG A 137 20.90 -4.27 -14.99
N VAL A 138 19.70 -4.39 -14.47
CA VAL A 138 18.83 -5.57 -14.61
C VAL A 138 17.46 -5.24 -15.20
N ARG A 139 17.23 -3.98 -15.58
CA ARG A 139 16.04 -3.58 -16.33
C ARG A 139 16.12 -4.09 -17.75
N VAL A 140 15.00 -4.62 -18.24
CA VAL A 140 14.86 -5.15 -19.60
C VAL A 140 13.65 -4.51 -20.25
N ASP A 141 13.86 -3.89 -21.40
CA ASP A 141 12.79 -3.44 -22.28
C ASP A 141 12.57 -4.47 -23.39
N SER A 142 11.36 -5.02 -23.46
CA SER A 142 10.95 -5.99 -24.47
C SER A 142 10.17 -5.37 -25.64
N GLY A 143 10.05 -4.04 -25.67
CA GLY A 143 9.37 -3.31 -26.75
C GLY A 143 9.99 -3.61 -28.12
N GLY A 144 9.18 -4.08 -29.09
CA GLY A 144 9.67 -4.41 -30.44
C GLY A 144 10.53 -5.68 -30.54
N GLN A 145 10.77 -6.41 -29.43
CA GLN A 145 11.57 -7.63 -29.42
C GLN A 145 10.71 -8.89 -29.70
N ALA A 146 11.27 -9.85 -30.42
CA ALA A 146 10.64 -11.15 -30.57
C ALA A 146 10.67 -11.91 -29.24
N LEU A 147 9.59 -12.65 -28.94
CA LEU A 147 9.55 -13.51 -27.76
C LEU A 147 10.61 -14.60 -27.85
N THR A 148 11.18 -14.94 -26.71
CA THR A 148 12.16 -16.04 -26.60
C THR A 148 11.81 -16.97 -25.44
N THR A 149 12.38 -18.19 -25.46
CA THR A 149 12.45 -19.03 -24.27
C THR A 149 13.40 -18.43 -23.24
N ASN A 150 13.42 -18.98 -22.00
CA ASN A 150 14.39 -18.62 -20.97
C ASN A 150 15.85 -18.88 -21.38
N GLN A 151 16.06 -19.69 -22.40
CA GLN A 151 17.39 -19.97 -22.98
C GLN A 151 17.74 -19.06 -24.17
N GLY A 152 16.88 -18.08 -24.48
CA GLY A 152 17.11 -17.13 -25.57
C GLY A 152 16.75 -17.64 -26.97
N VAL A 153 16.07 -18.76 -27.11
CA VAL A 153 15.60 -19.26 -28.40
C VAL A 153 14.37 -18.48 -28.85
N LYS A 154 14.44 -17.85 -30.02
CA LYS A 154 13.30 -17.12 -30.59
C LYS A 154 12.11 -18.04 -30.85
N ILE A 155 10.92 -17.61 -30.44
CA ILE A 155 9.68 -18.36 -30.57
C ILE A 155 8.95 -17.93 -31.84
N SER A 156 8.59 -18.89 -32.69
CA SER A 156 7.85 -18.63 -33.93
C SER A 156 6.33 -18.56 -33.70
N ASP A 157 5.80 -19.36 -32.81
CA ASP A 157 4.39 -19.42 -32.46
C ASP A 157 4.21 -19.59 -30.93
N ASN A 158 3.68 -18.56 -30.27
CA ASN A 158 3.39 -18.58 -28.84
C ASN A 158 1.89 -18.81 -28.53
N GLN A 159 1.07 -19.10 -29.55
CA GLN A 159 -0.38 -19.25 -29.40
C GLN A 159 -0.85 -20.71 -29.54
N ASN A 160 -0.10 -21.52 -30.28
CA ASN A 160 -0.47 -22.89 -30.58
C ASN A 160 0.57 -23.88 -30.06
N SER A 161 0.12 -24.97 -29.44
CA SER A 161 1.00 -26.07 -29.04
C SER A 161 1.33 -26.95 -30.23
N LEU A 162 2.49 -27.60 -30.19
CA LEU A 162 2.89 -28.64 -31.16
C LEU A 162 1.98 -29.87 -31.04
N LYS A 163 1.41 -30.33 -32.14
CA LYS A 163 0.43 -31.40 -32.18
C LYS A 163 0.75 -32.45 -33.24
N ALA A 164 0.36 -33.68 -33.02
CA ALA A 164 0.37 -34.73 -34.03
C ALA A 164 -0.86 -34.61 -34.96
N GLY A 165 -0.81 -33.63 -35.88
CA GLY A 165 -1.94 -33.19 -36.70
C GLY A 165 -2.80 -32.15 -36.00
N LEU A 166 -3.46 -31.22 -36.71
CA LEU A 166 -4.17 -30.08 -36.17
C LEU A 166 -5.24 -30.42 -35.12
N ARG A 167 -5.84 -31.63 -35.20
CA ARG A 167 -6.81 -32.13 -34.19
C ARG A 167 -6.20 -33.26 -33.33
N GLY A 168 -4.93 -33.55 -33.49
CA GLY A 168 -4.22 -34.59 -32.75
C GLY A 168 -3.83 -34.17 -31.34
N PRO A 169 -3.21 -35.08 -30.57
CA PRO A 169 -2.73 -34.78 -29.24
C PRO A 169 -1.57 -33.79 -29.28
N THR A 170 -1.48 -32.95 -28.25
CA THR A 170 -0.31 -32.13 -27.99
C THR A 170 0.87 -33.00 -27.59
N LEU A 171 2.05 -32.64 -28.06
CA LEU A 171 3.28 -33.44 -27.87
C LEU A 171 4.10 -32.85 -26.70
N LEU A 172 4.60 -33.73 -25.84
CA LEU A 172 5.43 -33.30 -24.69
C LEU A 172 6.84 -32.79 -25.09
N GLU A 173 7.27 -33.03 -26.32
CA GLU A 173 8.50 -32.45 -26.87
C GLU A 173 8.39 -30.95 -27.16
N ASP A 174 7.17 -30.36 -27.10
CA ASP A 174 6.96 -28.92 -27.16
C ASP A 174 7.56 -28.24 -25.91
N PHE A 175 8.84 -27.90 -26.04
CA PHE A 175 9.57 -27.25 -24.94
C PHE A 175 9.08 -25.81 -24.68
N VAL A 176 8.52 -25.13 -25.67
CA VAL A 176 7.93 -23.79 -25.51
C VAL A 176 6.70 -23.87 -24.64
N LEU A 177 5.77 -24.78 -24.94
CA LEU A 177 4.58 -25.00 -24.09
C LEU A 177 4.96 -25.37 -22.66
N ARG A 178 5.87 -26.34 -22.50
CA ARG A 178 6.27 -26.80 -21.16
C ARG A 178 6.90 -25.68 -20.34
N GLU A 179 7.82 -24.91 -20.91
CA GLU A 179 8.46 -23.78 -20.21
C GLU A 179 7.43 -22.73 -19.80
N LYS A 180 6.52 -22.37 -20.73
CA LYS A 180 5.46 -21.40 -20.47
C LYS A 180 4.54 -21.84 -19.33
N ILE A 181 4.05 -23.06 -19.33
CA ILE A 181 3.18 -23.61 -18.29
C ILE A 181 3.95 -23.75 -16.96
N THR A 182 5.16 -24.33 -17.00
CA THR A 182 5.97 -24.49 -15.80
C THR A 182 6.25 -23.15 -15.12
N HIS A 183 6.60 -22.13 -15.88
CA HIS A 183 6.83 -20.80 -15.30
C HIS A 183 5.55 -20.24 -14.68
N PHE A 184 4.43 -20.30 -15.41
CA PHE A 184 3.14 -19.83 -14.94
C PHE A 184 2.72 -20.47 -13.61
N ASP A 185 2.88 -21.78 -13.49
CA ASP A 185 2.52 -22.52 -12.27
C ASP A 185 3.34 -22.08 -11.04
N HIS A 186 4.47 -21.38 -11.23
CA HIS A 186 5.40 -20.97 -10.18
C HIS A 186 5.57 -19.44 -10.07
N GLU A 187 4.64 -18.65 -10.61
CA GLU A 187 4.67 -17.18 -10.57
C GLU A 187 4.18 -16.59 -9.24
N ARG A 188 4.13 -17.37 -8.19
CA ARG A 188 3.70 -16.91 -6.87
C ARG A 188 4.74 -17.19 -5.81
N ILE A 189 4.88 -16.24 -4.89
CA ILE A 189 5.62 -16.44 -3.63
C ILE A 189 4.62 -16.30 -2.48
N PRO A 190 4.91 -16.86 -1.30
CA PRO A 190 4.08 -16.65 -0.12
C PRO A 190 3.89 -15.15 0.15
N GLU A 191 2.66 -14.74 0.46
CA GLU A 191 2.43 -13.37 0.90
C GLU A 191 3.13 -13.12 2.25
N ARG A 192 3.41 -11.85 2.57
CA ARG A 192 3.92 -11.49 3.89
C ARG A 192 2.91 -11.87 4.97
N VAL A 193 3.38 -12.39 6.10
CA VAL A 193 2.52 -12.82 7.23
C VAL A 193 1.62 -11.67 7.70
N VAL A 194 2.18 -10.47 7.74
CA VAL A 194 1.48 -9.19 7.91
C VAL A 194 1.98 -8.22 6.83
N HIS A 195 1.24 -7.15 6.57
CA HIS A 195 1.59 -6.18 5.51
C HIS A 195 1.60 -6.78 4.09
N ALA A 196 0.77 -7.81 3.83
CA ALA A 196 0.71 -8.48 2.54
C ALA A 196 0.30 -7.52 1.42
N ARG A 197 -0.77 -6.73 1.64
CA ARG A 197 -1.22 -5.71 0.71
C ARG A 197 -0.41 -4.43 0.88
N GLY A 198 0.17 -3.91 -0.21
CA GLY A 198 0.94 -2.68 -0.16
C GLY A 198 1.31 -2.13 -1.52
N SER A 199 1.88 -0.93 -1.53
CA SER A 199 2.40 -0.22 -2.69
C SER A 199 3.73 0.42 -2.34
N ALA A 200 4.59 0.63 -3.33
CA ALA A 200 5.91 1.19 -3.09
C ALA A 200 6.31 2.20 -4.16
N ALA A 201 7.32 3.00 -3.84
CA ALA A 201 7.92 3.94 -4.77
C ALA A 201 9.40 4.17 -4.46
N HIS A 202 10.15 4.52 -5.48
CA HIS A 202 11.52 5.02 -5.36
C HIS A 202 11.53 6.51 -5.04
N GLY A 203 12.59 6.95 -4.39
CA GLY A 203 12.78 8.35 -4.06
C GLY A 203 14.16 8.67 -3.57
N VAL A 204 14.28 9.86 -3.01
CA VAL A 204 15.52 10.40 -2.45
C VAL A 204 15.23 11.00 -1.08
N PHE A 205 16.07 10.70 -0.13
CA PHE A 205 16.18 11.43 1.13
C PHE A 205 17.29 12.48 1.01
N GLU A 206 17.01 13.71 1.39
CA GLU A 206 17.97 14.81 1.45
C GLU A 206 18.10 15.32 2.88
N CYS A 207 19.32 15.27 3.41
CA CYS A 207 19.66 15.75 4.75
C CYS A 207 19.77 17.27 4.77
N TYR A 208 19.19 17.93 5.77
CA TYR A 208 19.21 19.39 5.88
C TYR A 208 20.45 19.96 6.58
N GLU A 209 21.04 19.17 7.50
CA GLU A 209 22.20 19.59 8.29
C GLU A 209 23.06 18.38 8.70
N ALA A 210 24.32 18.63 9.04
CA ALA A 210 25.16 17.59 9.62
C ALA A 210 24.69 17.24 11.04
N LEU A 211 24.65 15.95 11.37
CA LEU A 211 24.28 15.45 12.70
C LEU A 211 25.45 14.74 13.41
N ASP A 212 26.68 15.06 13.04
CA ASP A 212 27.93 14.47 13.56
C ASP A 212 28.06 14.53 15.08
N ALA A 213 27.47 15.52 15.73
CA ALA A 213 27.41 15.59 17.19
C ALA A 213 26.67 14.42 17.85
N ILE A 214 25.72 13.78 17.16
CA ILE A 214 24.86 12.72 17.72
C ILE A 214 24.97 11.39 16.98
N THR A 215 25.46 11.37 15.71
CA THR A 215 25.58 10.14 14.94
C THR A 215 26.70 10.24 13.90
N CYS A 216 27.43 9.17 13.67
CA CYS A 216 28.36 9.04 12.54
C CYS A 216 27.74 8.45 11.27
N ALA A 217 26.42 8.28 11.20
CA ALA A 217 25.74 7.67 10.05
C ALA A 217 25.92 8.52 8.78
N ASP A 218 26.41 7.89 7.70
CA ASP A 218 26.76 8.54 6.43
C ASP A 218 25.64 9.41 5.84
N LEU A 219 24.37 8.98 5.95
CA LEU A 219 23.22 9.72 5.42
C LEU A 219 22.98 11.07 6.12
N PHE A 220 23.53 11.28 7.32
CA PHE A 220 23.43 12.52 8.12
C PHE A 220 24.75 13.30 8.17
N SER A 221 25.73 12.97 7.32
CA SER A 221 27.10 13.52 7.41
C SER A 221 27.22 15.00 7.02
N HIS A 222 26.35 15.54 6.19
CA HIS A 222 26.38 16.96 5.79
C HIS A 222 25.06 17.42 5.16
N ALA A 223 24.82 18.72 5.19
CA ALA A 223 23.71 19.34 4.51
C ALA A 223 23.71 19.07 3.01
N GLY A 224 22.55 18.78 2.43
CA GLY A 224 22.38 18.44 1.01
C GLY A 224 22.84 17.02 0.65
N LYS A 225 23.22 16.19 1.64
CA LYS A 225 23.48 14.77 1.40
C LYS A 225 22.24 14.08 0.89
N ARG A 226 22.34 13.48 -0.31
CA ARG A 226 21.26 12.75 -0.94
C ARG A 226 21.51 11.25 -0.88
N THR A 227 20.49 10.52 -0.40
CA THR A 227 20.51 9.07 -0.24
C THR A 227 19.32 8.47 -0.98
N PRO A 228 19.52 7.54 -1.93
CA PRO A 228 18.41 6.84 -2.58
C PRO A 228 17.57 6.06 -1.56
N VAL A 229 16.24 6.05 -1.75
CA VAL A 229 15.31 5.30 -0.92
C VAL A 229 14.33 4.49 -1.75
N PHE A 230 13.85 3.39 -1.16
CA PHE A 230 12.67 2.68 -1.62
C PHE A 230 11.70 2.55 -0.44
N THR A 231 10.50 3.11 -0.61
CA THR A 231 9.51 3.17 0.46
C THR A 231 8.31 2.32 0.11
N ARG A 232 7.88 1.46 1.05
CA ARG A 232 6.69 0.64 0.91
C ARG A 232 5.67 0.96 2.00
N PHE A 233 4.45 1.28 1.56
CA PHE A 233 3.28 1.43 2.40
C PHE A 233 2.42 0.16 2.32
N SER A 234 1.72 -0.18 3.40
CA SER A 234 0.90 -1.40 3.44
C SER A 234 -0.21 -1.30 4.48
N THR A 235 -1.27 -2.09 4.33
CA THR A 235 -2.16 -2.41 5.45
C THR A 235 -1.51 -3.44 6.37
N GLY A 236 -1.92 -3.54 7.63
CA GLY A 236 -1.32 -4.47 8.59
C GLY A 236 -1.86 -5.90 8.49
N ALA A 237 -3.15 -6.08 8.68
CA ALA A 237 -3.77 -7.38 8.90
C ALA A 237 -4.29 -8.07 7.63
N GLY A 238 -4.73 -7.30 6.62
CA GLY A 238 -5.38 -7.82 5.41
C GLY A 238 -4.47 -8.64 4.52
N SER A 239 -5.05 -9.62 3.80
CA SER A 239 -4.39 -10.37 2.74
C SER A 239 -4.04 -9.47 1.54
N ALA A 240 -3.24 -9.97 0.60
CA ALA A 240 -2.89 -9.23 -0.62
C ALA A 240 -4.12 -8.79 -1.44
N GLY A 241 -5.23 -9.55 -1.37
CA GLY A 241 -6.49 -9.27 -2.05
C GLY A 241 -7.48 -8.40 -1.27
N SER A 242 -7.16 -7.93 -0.06
CA SER A 242 -8.03 -7.04 0.72
C SER A 242 -8.11 -5.62 0.14
N ALA A 243 -9.04 -4.79 0.63
CA ALA A 243 -9.15 -3.40 0.20
C ALA A 243 -8.17 -2.47 0.95
N ASP A 244 -7.75 -1.39 0.29
CA ASP A 244 -6.82 -0.41 0.86
C ASP A 244 -7.43 0.40 2.02
N THR A 245 -8.73 0.68 2.00
CA THR A 245 -9.39 1.59 2.94
C THR A 245 -9.94 0.91 4.19
N ALA A 246 -9.60 -0.36 4.44
CA ALA A 246 -9.92 -1.02 5.70
C ALA A 246 -9.36 -0.23 6.91
N ARG A 247 -10.09 -0.22 8.03
CA ARG A 247 -9.57 0.32 9.30
C ARG A 247 -8.45 -0.58 9.80
N ASP A 248 -7.23 -0.09 9.73
CA ASP A 248 -6.03 -0.86 10.05
C ASP A 248 -4.84 0.07 10.30
N THR A 249 -3.85 -0.43 11.01
CA THR A 249 -2.52 0.18 11.08
C THR A 249 -1.83 0.08 9.72
N ARG A 250 -1.27 1.18 9.21
CA ARG A 250 -0.49 1.18 7.96
C ARG A 250 0.98 1.00 8.26
N GLY A 251 1.61 0.08 7.52
CA GLY A 251 3.06 -0.01 7.47
C GLY A 251 3.65 1.17 6.71
N PHE A 252 4.80 1.64 7.17
CA PHE A 252 5.60 2.69 6.56
C PHE A 252 7.07 2.27 6.64
N ALA A 253 7.56 1.53 5.64
CA ALA A 253 8.90 0.97 5.62
C ALA A 253 9.77 1.70 4.59
N VAL A 254 10.90 2.22 5.02
CA VAL A 254 11.86 2.94 4.18
C VAL A 254 13.19 2.20 4.20
N LYS A 255 13.68 1.83 3.02
CA LYS A 255 15.02 1.31 2.78
C LYS A 255 15.90 2.44 2.25
N PHE A 256 16.96 2.78 2.98
CA PHE A 256 17.98 3.74 2.57
C PHE A 256 19.18 2.99 2.00
N TYR A 257 19.58 3.31 0.78
CA TYR A 257 20.75 2.75 0.13
C TYR A 257 21.94 3.69 0.37
N THR A 258 22.61 3.52 1.52
CA THR A 258 23.77 4.38 1.88
C THR A 258 25.08 3.81 1.34
N LYS A 259 26.13 4.61 1.30
CA LYS A 259 27.48 4.15 0.95
C LYS A 259 28.08 3.22 2.02
N ALA A 260 27.53 3.23 3.23
CA ALA A 260 27.95 2.39 4.35
C ALA A 260 27.12 1.09 4.50
N GLY A 261 26.15 0.86 3.60
CA GLY A 261 25.23 -0.27 3.63
C GLY A 261 23.76 0.15 3.57
N ASN A 262 22.85 -0.80 3.59
CA ASN A 262 21.42 -0.52 3.67
C ASN A 262 20.98 -0.29 5.11
N TRP A 263 20.18 0.75 5.32
CA TRP A 263 19.43 0.95 6.56
C TRP A 263 17.95 0.85 6.28
N ASP A 264 17.23 0.05 7.08
CA ASP A 264 15.78 -0.13 6.96
C ASP A 264 15.07 0.45 8.20
N LEU A 265 14.36 1.55 8.02
CA LEU A 265 13.44 2.10 9.03
C LEU A 265 12.04 1.53 8.78
N VAL A 266 11.68 0.51 9.55
CA VAL A 266 10.44 -0.25 9.36
C VAL A 266 9.40 0.19 10.40
N GLY A 267 8.63 1.19 10.04
CA GLY A 267 7.67 1.86 10.90
C GLY A 267 6.20 1.65 10.53
N ASN A 268 5.35 2.41 11.21
CA ASN A 268 3.90 2.42 11.02
C ASN A 268 3.38 3.88 11.00
N ASN A 269 2.12 4.05 10.61
CA ASN A 269 1.43 5.34 10.70
C ASN A 269 0.89 5.66 12.11
N MET A 270 1.23 4.86 13.09
CA MET A 270 0.93 5.07 14.51
C MET A 270 2.21 4.97 15.33
N PRO A 271 2.40 5.84 16.35
CA PRO A 271 3.66 5.92 17.10
C PRO A 271 3.84 4.79 18.12
N VAL A 272 2.79 4.02 18.38
CA VAL A 272 2.73 2.95 19.39
C VAL A 272 2.25 1.65 18.77
N PHE A 273 2.48 0.53 19.47
CA PHE A 273 2.08 -0.79 19.02
C PHE A 273 1.17 -1.48 20.05
N PHE A 274 0.53 -2.59 19.68
CA PHE A 274 -0.45 -3.33 20.50
C PHE A 274 0.16 -3.99 21.75
N ILE A 275 1.42 -4.39 21.66
CA ILE A 275 2.07 -5.27 22.64
C ILE A 275 3.44 -4.74 23.00
N GLN A 276 3.88 -5.11 24.21
CA GLN A 276 5.14 -4.70 24.81
C GLN A 276 6.30 -5.67 24.52
N ASP A 277 6.00 -6.92 24.18
CA ASP A 277 6.97 -8.00 24.04
C ASP A 277 6.65 -8.83 22.79
N ALA A 278 7.66 -9.16 22.02
CA ALA A 278 7.54 -9.96 20.80
C ALA A 278 6.97 -11.36 21.01
N MET A 279 7.03 -11.88 22.23
CA MET A 279 6.45 -13.18 22.60
C MET A 279 4.94 -13.24 22.28
N LYS A 280 4.23 -12.11 22.40
CA LYS A 280 2.79 -12.02 22.11
C LYS A 280 2.46 -11.78 20.64
N PHE A 281 3.47 -11.56 19.79
CA PHE A 281 3.20 -11.19 18.38
C PHE A 281 2.44 -12.27 17.61
N PRO A 282 2.80 -13.57 17.68
CA PRO A 282 2.02 -14.63 17.03
C PRO A 282 0.56 -14.66 17.48
N ASP A 283 0.31 -14.53 18.78
CA ASP A 283 -1.04 -14.58 19.36
C ASP A 283 -1.89 -13.39 18.90
N LEU A 284 -1.32 -12.17 18.90
CA LEU A 284 -1.97 -10.99 18.35
C LEU A 284 -2.36 -11.23 16.89
N ILE A 285 -1.43 -11.73 16.06
CA ILE A 285 -1.70 -11.94 14.64
C ILE A 285 -2.71 -13.06 14.41
N HIS A 286 -2.63 -14.17 15.14
CA HIS A 286 -3.64 -15.22 15.07
C HIS A 286 -5.04 -14.69 15.45
N SER A 287 -5.13 -13.79 16.43
CA SER A 287 -6.42 -13.23 16.86
C SER A 287 -7.07 -12.34 15.79
N VAL A 288 -6.27 -11.70 14.93
CA VAL A 288 -6.79 -10.76 13.90
C VAL A 288 -6.97 -11.41 12.52
N LYS A 289 -6.32 -12.56 12.27
CA LYS A 289 -6.46 -13.31 11.00
C LYS A 289 -7.79 -14.07 10.95
N PRO A 290 -8.23 -14.52 9.75
CA PRO A 290 -9.39 -15.38 9.62
C PRO A 290 -9.34 -16.59 10.56
N GLU A 291 -10.49 -16.98 11.11
CA GLU A 291 -10.60 -18.12 11.98
C GLU A 291 -10.19 -19.42 11.25
N PRO A 292 -9.40 -20.29 11.89
CA PRO A 292 -8.83 -21.47 11.22
C PRO A 292 -9.87 -22.52 10.80
N ASN A 293 -11.05 -22.52 11.41
CA ASN A 293 -12.15 -23.43 11.12
C ASN A 293 -13.04 -22.98 9.95
N SER A 294 -13.19 -21.66 9.76
CA SER A 294 -14.14 -21.07 8.81
C SER A 294 -13.46 -20.35 7.65
N GLY A 295 -12.23 -19.84 7.82
CA GLY A 295 -11.53 -19.03 6.85
C GLY A 295 -12.10 -17.60 6.71
N PHE A 296 -13.00 -17.19 7.59
CA PHE A 296 -13.54 -15.83 7.71
C PHE A 296 -13.56 -15.38 9.18
N PRO A 297 -13.81 -14.08 9.49
CA PRO A 297 -13.91 -12.97 8.55
C PRO A 297 -12.57 -12.66 7.89
N GLN A 298 -12.60 -11.92 6.77
CA GLN A 298 -11.38 -11.32 6.21
C GLN A 298 -10.69 -10.54 7.34
N ALA A 299 -9.38 -10.65 7.45
CA ALA A 299 -8.58 -10.03 8.51
C ALA A 299 -9.04 -8.58 8.75
N SER A 300 -9.62 -8.35 9.93
CA SER A 300 -10.29 -7.12 10.33
C SER A 300 -10.38 -7.10 11.84
N SER A 301 -10.41 -5.90 12.45
CA SER A 301 -10.65 -5.73 13.88
C SER A 301 -12.09 -6.08 14.32
N ALA A 302 -13.02 -6.25 13.38
CA ALA A 302 -14.44 -6.46 13.65
C ALA A 302 -14.81 -7.94 13.79
N HIS A 303 -14.12 -8.70 14.65
CA HIS A 303 -14.50 -10.09 14.97
C HIS A 303 -14.12 -10.50 16.40
N ASP A 304 -14.73 -11.61 16.86
CA ASP A 304 -14.67 -12.06 18.26
C ASP A 304 -13.25 -12.32 18.76
N THR A 305 -12.44 -13.03 17.99
CA THR A 305 -11.10 -13.44 18.39
C THR A 305 -10.17 -12.25 18.64
N PHE A 306 -10.27 -11.22 17.80
CA PHE A 306 -9.49 -9.99 17.98
C PHE A 306 -9.88 -9.28 19.28
N TRP A 307 -11.19 -9.03 19.47
CA TRP A 307 -11.65 -8.28 20.63
C TRP A 307 -11.54 -9.09 21.93
N ASP A 308 -11.56 -10.43 21.84
CA ASP A 308 -11.25 -11.29 22.99
C ASP A 308 -9.80 -11.08 23.43
N PHE A 309 -8.84 -11.20 22.50
CA PHE A 309 -7.42 -10.95 22.79
C PHE A 309 -7.19 -9.54 23.37
N ILE A 310 -7.75 -8.51 22.74
CA ILE A 310 -7.57 -7.11 23.16
C ILE A 310 -8.12 -6.88 24.56
N SER A 311 -9.34 -7.33 24.85
CA SER A 311 -9.97 -7.12 26.16
C SER A 311 -9.28 -7.88 27.31
N LEU A 312 -8.50 -8.91 26.99
CA LEU A 312 -7.66 -9.68 27.93
C LEU A 312 -6.21 -9.18 27.99
N SER A 313 -5.83 -8.24 27.10
CA SER A 313 -4.49 -7.65 27.02
C SER A 313 -4.55 -6.12 27.14
N PRO A 314 -4.77 -5.56 28.35
CA PRO A 314 -5.00 -4.12 28.55
C PRO A 314 -3.80 -3.25 28.11
N GLU A 315 -2.60 -3.81 27.99
CA GLU A 315 -1.44 -3.12 27.39
C GLU A 315 -1.70 -2.61 25.95
N SER A 316 -2.68 -3.22 25.25
CA SER A 316 -3.04 -2.84 23.88
C SER A 316 -3.90 -1.58 23.78
N ILE A 317 -4.49 -1.12 24.91
CA ILE A 317 -5.55 -0.10 24.84
C ILE A 317 -5.09 1.23 24.24
N HIS A 318 -3.87 1.66 24.51
CA HIS A 318 -3.35 2.89 23.91
C HIS A 318 -3.36 2.80 22.39
N HIS A 319 -2.81 1.73 21.81
CA HIS A 319 -2.84 1.48 20.37
C HIS A 319 -4.26 1.36 19.81
N ILE A 320 -5.16 0.70 20.56
CA ILE A 320 -6.55 0.51 20.15
C ILE A 320 -7.29 1.85 20.02
N VAL A 321 -7.09 2.79 20.93
CA VAL A 321 -7.71 4.12 20.81
C VAL A 321 -7.18 4.85 19.55
N TRP A 322 -5.88 4.71 19.24
CA TRP A 322 -5.30 5.19 17.98
C TRP A 322 -5.93 4.50 16.76
N GLN A 323 -6.13 3.20 16.79
CA GLN A 323 -6.72 2.43 15.68
C GLN A 323 -8.20 2.75 15.48
N MET A 324 -8.93 3.12 16.52
CA MET A 324 -10.32 3.56 16.42
C MET A 324 -10.42 5.03 15.97
N SER A 325 -9.34 5.80 15.98
CA SER A 325 -9.32 7.16 15.43
C SER A 325 -9.29 7.16 13.88
N ASP A 326 -9.46 8.33 13.32
CA ASP A 326 -9.41 8.55 11.88
C ASP A 326 -8.02 8.31 11.26
N ARG A 327 -6.96 8.23 12.07
CA ARG A 327 -5.61 7.87 11.61
C ARG A 327 -5.54 6.48 11.01
N ALA A 328 -6.47 5.59 11.34
CA ALA A 328 -6.55 4.24 10.77
C ALA A 328 -7.24 4.18 9.39
N ILE A 329 -7.77 5.30 8.91
CA ILE A 329 -8.43 5.44 7.60
C ILE A 329 -7.92 6.69 6.87
N PRO A 330 -6.62 6.78 6.56
CA PRO A 330 -6.07 7.96 5.90
C PRO A 330 -6.73 8.20 4.54
N ARG A 331 -6.83 9.49 4.14
CA ARG A 331 -7.34 9.84 2.80
C ARG A 331 -6.42 9.27 1.70
N SER A 332 -5.12 9.27 1.94
CA SER A 332 -4.09 8.83 1.00
C SER A 332 -2.86 8.35 1.77
N LEU A 333 -2.08 7.46 1.17
CA LEU A 333 -0.75 7.11 1.68
C LEU A 333 0.16 8.33 1.77
N ARG A 334 -0.05 9.36 0.93
CA ARG A 334 0.69 10.62 0.92
C ARG A 334 0.36 11.55 2.09
N MET A 335 -0.73 11.28 2.81
CA MET A 335 -1.34 12.16 3.81
C MET A 335 -1.38 11.49 5.19
N MET A 336 -0.41 10.64 5.48
CA MET A 336 -0.26 10.01 6.79
C MET A 336 1.14 10.21 7.34
N GLN A 337 1.25 10.36 8.66
CA GLN A 337 2.53 10.33 9.35
C GLN A 337 3.12 8.91 9.31
N GLY A 338 4.43 8.81 9.51
CA GLY A 338 5.11 7.56 9.77
C GLY A 338 5.94 7.66 11.04
N PHE A 339 6.08 6.56 11.75
CA PHE A 339 6.80 6.49 13.02
C PHE A 339 7.70 5.26 13.05
N GLY A 340 8.92 5.42 13.55
CA GLY A 340 9.82 4.30 13.79
C GLY A 340 9.34 3.38 14.92
N VAL A 341 8.34 3.81 15.70
CA VAL A 341 7.74 3.16 16.87
C VAL A 341 8.72 3.04 18.05
N HIS A 342 9.79 2.29 17.84
CA HIS A 342 10.79 2.01 18.88
C HIS A 342 11.70 3.20 19.21
N SER A 343 12.30 3.17 20.38
CA SER A 343 13.49 3.95 20.66
C SER A 343 14.71 3.23 20.11
N PHE A 344 15.48 3.91 19.25
CA PHE A 344 16.75 3.45 18.75
C PHE A 344 17.88 4.25 19.43
N ARG A 345 19.13 3.92 19.12
CA ARG A 345 20.29 4.70 19.53
C ARG A 345 20.93 5.37 18.32
N LEU A 346 21.32 6.63 18.46
CA LEU A 346 22.28 7.30 17.60
C LEU A 346 23.62 7.34 18.31
N VAL A 347 24.69 6.97 17.60
CA VAL A 347 26.05 6.88 18.16
C VAL A 347 26.97 7.75 17.32
N ASN A 348 27.64 8.72 17.94
CA ASN A 348 28.58 9.60 17.26
C ASN A 348 29.97 8.95 17.08
N ALA A 349 30.88 9.67 16.46
CA ALA A 349 32.26 9.15 16.17
C ALA A 349 33.06 8.86 17.46
N GLU A 350 32.76 9.53 18.56
CA GLU A 350 33.38 9.33 19.87
C GLU A 350 32.74 8.17 20.67
N GLY A 351 31.70 7.50 20.11
CA GLY A 351 31.02 6.41 20.78
C GLY A 351 30.00 6.87 21.82
N VAL A 352 29.64 8.17 21.85
CA VAL A 352 28.58 8.69 22.72
C VAL A 352 27.24 8.38 22.10
N ALA A 353 26.32 7.77 22.87
CA ALA A 353 25.00 7.39 22.42
C ALA A 353 23.90 8.26 23.03
N VAL A 354 22.85 8.50 22.23
CA VAL A 354 21.58 9.10 22.66
C VAL A 354 20.44 8.22 22.17
N PHE A 355 19.30 8.28 22.85
CA PHE A 355 18.07 7.69 22.31
C PHE A 355 17.48 8.57 21.22
N VAL A 356 16.80 7.94 20.28
CA VAL A 356 16.08 8.61 19.19
C VAL A 356 14.76 7.92 18.88
N LYS A 357 13.71 8.72 18.63
CA LYS A 357 12.50 8.27 17.93
C LYS A 357 12.41 9.00 16.58
N PHE A 358 12.06 8.25 15.53
CA PHE A 358 11.96 8.76 14.16
C PHE A 358 10.51 9.04 13.78
N HIS A 359 10.27 10.20 13.18
CA HIS A 359 8.95 10.68 12.75
C HIS A 359 8.99 11.13 11.29
N TRP A 360 8.05 10.65 10.48
CA TRP A 360 7.80 11.14 9.13
C TRP A 360 6.59 12.06 9.14
N LEU A 361 6.78 13.31 8.76
CA LEU A 361 5.75 14.35 8.74
C LEU A 361 5.37 14.61 7.27
N PRO A 362 4.14 14.27 6.82
CA PRO A 362 3.73 14.50 5.45
C PRO A 362 3.61 16.00 5.15
N VAL A 363 4.28 16.48 4.09
CA VAL A 363 4.19 17.88 3.67
C VAL A 363 2.77 18.25 3.23
N ALA A 364 2.06 17.30 2.63
CA ALA A 364 0.65 17.45 2.27
C ALA A 364 -0.32 17.46 3.48
N GLY A 365 0.19 17.32 4.70
CA GLY A 365 -0.60 17.25 5.93
C GLY A 365 -1.26 15.90 6.20
N THR A 366 -1.85 15.78 7.38
CA THR A 366 -2.59 14.58 7.80
C THR A 366 -4.08 14.75 7.52
N HIS A 367 -4.62 13.89 6.67
CA HIS A 367 -6.05 13.92 6.29
C HIS A 367 -6.63 12.50 6.27
N SER A 368 -7.88 12.38 6.68
CA SER A 368 -8.59 11.11 6.75
C SER A 368 -9.83 11.05 5.85
N LEU A 369 -10.30 9.82 5.63
CA LEU A 369 -11.66 9.54 5.17
C LEU A 369 -12.61 9.62 6.38
N VAL A 370 -13.93 9.63 6.10
CA VAL A 370 -14.94 9.26 7.11
C VAL A 370 -15.27 7.76 6.95
N TRP A 371 -15.76 7.12 8.03
CA TRP A 371 -15.91 5.66 8.01
C TRP A 371 -16.89 5.13 6.95
N ASP A 372 -18.06 5.77 6.78
CA ASP A 372 -19.01 5.40 5.74
C ASP A 372 -18.42 5.50 4.33
N GLU A 373 -17.63 6.54 4.09
CA GLU A 373 -16.89 6.73 2.85
C GLU A 373 -15.86 5.61 2.64
N ALA A 374 -15.06 5.29 3.66
CA ALA A 374 -14.03 4.24 3.59
C ALA A 374 -14.63 2.87 3.23
N VAL A 375 -15.78 2.51 3.80
CA VAL A 375 -16.51 1.27 3.49
C VAL A 375 -16.99 1.25 2.04
N LYS A 376 -17.50 2.36 1.53
CA LYS A 376 -17.98 2.47 0.15
C LYS A 376 -16.85 2.45 -0.86
N ILE A 377 -15.74 3.12 -0.56
CA ILE A 377 -14.53 3.09 -1.41
C ILE A 377 -14.02 1.64 -1.53
N ALA A 378 -14.01 0.86 -0.44
CA ALA A 378 -13.56 -0.53 -0.48
C ALA A 378 -14.31 -1.38 -1.52
N GLY A 379 -15.57 -1.05 -1.80
CA GLY A 379 -16.37 -1.70 -2.84
C GLY A 379 -16.23 -1.05 -4.23
N ALA A 380 -16.04 0.27 -4.28
CA ALA A 380 -15.97 1.01 -5.55
C ALA A 380 -14.55 0.94 -6.18
N ASP A 381 -13.52 1.02 -5.37
CA ASP A 381 -12.11 0.93 -5.80
C ASP A 381 -11.27 0.34 -4.65
N ALA A 382 -11.06 -0.96 -4.68
CA ALA A 382 -10.25 -1.65 -3.67
C ALA A 382 -8.78 -1.14 -3.65
N ASP A 383 -8.31 -0.57 -4.76
CA ASP A 383 -6.94 -0.08 -4.97
C ASP A 383 -6.77 1.45 -4.76
N PHE A 384 -7.73 2.08 -4.10
CA PHE A 384 -7.84 3.54 -3.98
C PHE A 384 -6.54 4.23 -3.53
N HIS A 385 -5.89 3.74 -2.48
CA HIS A 385 -4.64 4.32 -1.98
C HIS A 385 -3.45 4.02 -2.89
N ARG A 386 -3.38 2.79 -3.45
CA ARG A 386 -2.32 2.41 -4.41
C ARG A 386 -2.38 3.29 -5.65
N ARG A 387 -3.57 3.47 -6.19
CA ARG A 387 -3.85 4.29 -7.37
C ARG A 387 -3.48 5.74 -7.11
N ASP A 388 -3.90 6.30 -5.98
CA ASP A 388 -3.59 7.69 -5.60
C ASP A 388 -2.07 7.94 -5.52
N LEU A 389 -1.30 7.02 -4.92
CA LEU A 389 0.16 7.14 -4.85
C LEU A 389 0.80 7.05 -6.24
N TRP A 390 0.39 6.07 -7.05
CA TRP A 390 0.89 5.86 -8.39
C TRP A 390 0.64 7.08 -9.29
N GLU A 391 -0.60 7.53 -9.35
CA GLU A 391 -1.01 8.66 -10.20
C GLU A 391 -0.37 9.98 -9.76
N ALA A 392 -0.20 10.20 -8.46
CA ALA A 392 0.48 11.40 -7.97
C ALA A 392 1.94 11.46 -8.42
N ILE A 393 2.65 10.33 -8.40
CA ILE A 393 4.04 10.25 -8.86
C ILE A 393 4.09 10.38 -10.39
N GLU A 394 3.21 9.68 -11.10
CA GLU A 394 3.12 9.70 -12.57
C GLU A 394 2.82 11.11 -13.09
N GLY A 395 1.98 11.84 -12.39
CA GLY A 395 1.68 13.26 -12.67
C GLY A 395 2.76 14.25 -12.23
N GLY A 396 3.94 13.81 -11.82
CA GLY A 396 5.04 14.68 -11.39
C GLY A 396 4.84 15.33 -10.02
N GLY A 397 3.78 14.97 -9.29
CA GLY A 397 3.47 15.45 -7.95
C GLY A 397 4.15 14.63 -6.84
N GLY A 398 5.47 14.40 -6.92
CA GLY A 398 6.20 13.55 -5.98
C GLY A 398 5.87 13.84 -4.52
N PRO A 399 5.25 12.89 -3.78
CA PRO A 399 4.89 13.10 -2.38
C PRO A 399 6.12 13.23 -1.50
N GLU A 400 6.00 14.06 -0.46
CA GLU A 400 7.11 14.45 0.40
C GLU A 400 6.79 14.25 1.87
N TRP A 401 7.80 13.84 2.65
CA TRP A 401 7.78 13.77 4.11
C TRP A 401 9.06 14.36 4.69
N GLU A 402 8.92 15.18 5.70
CA GLU A 402 10.06 15.59 6.52
C GLU A 402 10.38 14.51 7.55
N LEU A 403 11.67 14.18 7.68
CA LEU A 403 12.16 13.35 8.77
C LEU A 403 12.44 14.23 9.98
N ALA A 404 11.74 13.97 11.07
CA ALA A 404 11.96 14.61 12.35
C ALA A 404 12.44 13.61 13.41
N LEU A 405 13.29 14.07 14.31
CA LEU A 405 13.87 13.29 15.39
C LEU A 405 13.41 13.84 16.75
N GLN A 406 13.05 12.95 17.67
CA GLN A 406 13.08 13.22 19.10
C GLN A 406 14.33 12.61 19.66
N VAL A 407 15.24 13.44 20.17
CA VAL A 407 16.54 13.01 20.69
C VAL A 407 16.62 13.31 22.18
N PHE A 408 16.96 12.33 22.99
CA PHE A 408 17.03 12.45 24.44
C PHE A 408 18.10 11.53 25.03
N THR A 409 18.63 11.90 26.17
CA THR A 409 19.65 11.18 26.90
C THR A 409 19.06 10.04 27.74
N GLU A 410 19.90 9.12 28.22
CA GLU A 410 19.47 8.10 29.20
C GLU A 410 18.92 8.73 30.48
N ALA A 411 19.56 9.78 30.99
CA ALA A 411 19.10 10.47 32.19
C ALA A 411 17.71 11.09 32.01
N GLN A 412 17.37 11.60 30.81
CA GLN A 412 16.03 12.07 30.51
C GLN A 412 15.04 10.90 30.42
N ALA A 413 15.43 9.79 29.77
CA ALA A 413 14.61 8.58 29.66
C ALA A 413 14.27 7.99 31.05
N ASP A 414 15.23 7.95 31.96
CA ASP A 414 15.04 7.46 33.33
C ASP A 414 14.07 8.35 34.14
N ALA A 415 14.10 9.66 33.86
CA ALA A 415 13.25 10.65 34.55
C ALA A 415 11.78 10.59 34.17
N PHE A 416 11.43 10.05 33.00
CA PHE A 416 10.02 9.93 32.57
C PHE A 416 9.23 8.96 33.46
N SER A 417 7.95 9.23 33.66
CA SER A 417 7.02 8.34 34.40
C SER A 417 6.77 7.02 33.68
N PHE A 418 7.00 7.00 32.37
CA PHE A 418 6.91 5.82 31.48
C PHE A 418 8.28 5.30 31.08
N ASP A 419 8.32 4.11 30.50
CA ASP A 419 9.53 3.51 29.96
C ASP A 419 9.61 3.74 28.45
N VAL A 420 10.71 4.30 27.96
CA VAL A 420 10.94 4.57 26.53
C VAL A 420 11.18 3.30 25.71
N LEU A 421 11.43 2.16 26.36
CA LEU A 421 11.56 0.83 25.77
C LEU A 421 10.22 0.08 25.67
N ASP A 422 9.13 0.66 26.17
CA ASP A 422 7.78 0.14 26.02
C ASP A 422 7.21 0.62 24.68
N ALA A 423 7.04 -0.29 23.72
CA ALA A 423 6.51 0.01 22.39
C ALA A 423 5.04 0.49 22.41
N THR A 424 4.34 0.41 23.55
CA THR A 424 2.99 0.98 23.72
C THR A 424 3.02 2.45 24.18
N LYS A 425 4.19 3.04 24.34
CA LYS A 425 4.40 4.41 24.80
C LYS A 425 5.03 5.29 23.71
N LEU A 426 4.59 6.54 23.67
CA LEU A 426 5.22 7.61 22.90
C LEU A 426 5.92 8.60 23.84
N VAL A 427 6.77 9.44 23.29
CA VAL A 427 7.32 10.61 24.00
C VAL A 427 6.54 11.83 23.52
N PRO A 428 5.77 12.52 24.41
CA PRO A 428 5.06 13.74 24.06
C PRO A 428 6.00 14.83 23.54
N GLU A 429 5.57 15.60 22.53
CA GLU A 429 6.37 16.68 21.93
C GLU A 429 6.66 17.81 22.93
N GLU A 430 5.83 17.94 23.97
CA GLU A 430 6.01 18.89 25.08
C GLU A 430 7.22 18.52 25.96
N LEU A 431 7.57 17.25 26.04
CA LEU A 431 8.75 16.77 26.79
C LEU A 431 10.01 16.76 25.94
N VAL A 432 9.89 16.34 24.68
CA VAL A 432 10.99 16.32 23.71
C VAL A 432 10.46 16.80 22.36
N PRO A 433 10.74 18.06 22.00
CA PRO A 433 10.29 18.61 20.71
C PRO A 433 10.86 17.87 19.50
N LEU A 434 10.12 17.88 18.40
CA LEU A 434 10.58 17.37 17.11
C LEU A 434 11.64 18.30 16.50
N ARG A 435 12.75 17.72 16.03
CA ARG A 435 13.76 18.40 15.21
C ARG A 435 13.72 17.83 13.80
N VAL A 436 13.31 18.64 12.83
CA VAL A 436 13.32 18.26 11.41
C VAL A 436 14.76 18.27 10.91
N VAL A 437 15.18 17.15 10.30
CA VAL A 437 16.59 16.93 9.89
C VAL A 437 16.77 16.62 8.41
N GLY A 438 15.69 16.41 7.67
CA GLY A 438 15.77 16.15 6.23
C GLY A 438 14.41 15.88 5.62
N LYS A 439 14.39 15.61 4.33
CA LYS A 439 13.16 15.39 3.55
C LYS A 439 13.31 14.19 2.63
N MET A 440 12.29 13.35 2.58
CA MET A 440 12.14 12.29 1.59
C MET A 440 11.14 12.73 0.52
N THR A 441 11.53 12.61 -0.74
CA THR A 441 10.65 12.82 -1.90
C THR A 441 10.55 11.50 -2.68
N LEU A 442 9.34 11.00 -2.89
CA LEU A 442 9.09 9.84 -3.74
C LEU A 442 8.72 10.32 -5.15
N ASN A 443 9.56 10.04 -6.12
CA ASN A 443 9.49 10.65 -7.44
C ASN A 443 9.51 9.66 -8.61
N ARG A 444 9.46 8.36 -8.34
CA ARG A 444 9.42 7.33 -9.37
C ARG A 444 8.64 6.10 -8.94
N ASN A 445 7.72 5.66 -9.78
CA ASN A 445 7.02 4.38 -9.64
C ASN A 445 7.94 3.19 -9.94
N PRO A 446 7.67 2.00 -9.38
CA PRO A 446 8.32 0.77 -9.82
C PRO A 446 8.00 0.47 -11.28
N ASP A 447 8.98 -0.04 -12.03
CA ASP A 447 8.74 -0.54 -13.39
C ASP A 447 8.05 -1.92 -13.37
N ASN A 448 8.29 -2.71 -12.33
CA ASN A 448 7.66 -4.01 -12.14
C ASN A 448 7.27 -4.24 -10.68
N TYR A 449 5.98 -4.38 -10.45
CA TYR A 449 5.43 -4.55 -9.10
C TYR A 449 5.99 -5.80 -8.39
N PHE A 450 6.08 -6.94 -9.08
CA PHE A 450 6.59 -8.17 -8.46
C PHE A 450 8.09 -8.07 -8.16
N ALA A 451 8.89 -7.69 -9.15
CA ALA A 451 10.34 -7.64 -9.02
C ALA A 451 10.82 -6.64 -7.96
N GLU A 452 10.10 -5.53 -7.79
CA GLU A 452 10.49 -4.45 -6.90
C GLU A 452 9.65 -4.43 -5.61
N THR A 453 8.32 -4.37 -5.70
CA THR A 453 7.44 -4.22 -4.52
C THR A 453 7.19 -5.53 -3.77
N GLU A 454 7.00 -6.66 -4.49
CA GLU A 454 6.82 -7.96 -3.84
C GLU A 454 8.13 -8.55 -3.34
N GLN A 455 9.22 -8.46 -4.09
CA GLN A 455 10.50 -9.03 -3.72
C GLN A 455 11.33 -8.17 -2.74
N VAL A 456 10.96 -6.92 -2.47
CA VAL A 456 11.68 -6.13 -1.46
C VAL A 456 11.58 -6.77 -0.07
N ALA A 457 12.73 -6.86 0.60
CA ALA A 457 12.88 -7.36 1.95
C ALA A 457 13.29 -6.21 2.87
N PHE A 458 12.41 -5.83 3.79
CA PHE A 458 12.73 -4.91 4.88
C PHE A 458 13.10 -5.71 6.12
N CYS A 459 14.15 -5.29 6.81
CA CYS A 459 14.63 -5.94 8.04
C CYS A 459 15.05 -4.88 9.05
N THR A 460 14.46 -4.89 10.23
CA THR A 460 14.88 -3.98 11.33
C THR A 460 16.32 -4.19 11.76
N ALA A 461 16.89 -5.36 11.45
CA ALA A 461 18.31 -5.66 11.67
C ALA A 461 19.29 -4.93 10.71
N HIS A 462 18.80 -4.39 9.61
CA HIS A 462 19.62 -3.62 8.68
C HIS A 462 19.85 -2.22 9.24
N VAL A 463 21.02 -2.05 9.89
CA VAL A 463 21.51 -0.79 10.42
C VAL A 463 22.89 -0.47 9.84
N VAL A 464 23.32 0.78 9.96
CA VAL A 464 24.61 1.28 9.48
C VAL A 464 25.39 1.87 10.67
N PRO A 465 26.72 2.04 10.58
CA PRO A 465 27.48 2.72 11.62
C PRO A 465 26.82 4.03 12.04
N GLY A 466 26.67 4.28 13.33
CA GLY A 466 26.01 5.44 13.90
C GLY A 466 24.53 5.27 14.23
N ILE A 467 23.91 4.12 13.89
CA ILE A 467 22.54 3.77 14.28
C ILE A 467 22.57 2.39 14.93
N ASP A 468 22.06 2.27 16.16
CA ASP A 468 22.08 1.02 16.91
C ASP A 468 20.73 0.75 17.59
N PHE A 469 20.59 -0.44 18.15
CA PHE A 469 19.38 -0.93 18.79
C PHE A 469 19.28 -0.47 20.26
N SER A 470 18.08 -0.51 20.78
CA SER A 470 17.78 -0.46 22.21
C SER A 470 17.37 -1.82 22.75
N ASN A 471 17.18 -1.90 24.05
CA ASN A 471 16.69 -3.12 24.71
C ASN A 471 15.15 -3.27 24.68
N ASP A 472 14.45 -2.55 23.80
CA ASP A 472 13.02 -2.72 23.56
C ASP A 472 12.73 -4.20 23.19
N PRO A 473 11.96 -4.96 24.00
CA PRO A 473 11.79 -6.39 23.80
C PRO A 473 10.97 -6.72 22.53
N LEU A 474 10.16 -5.79 22.05
CA LEU A 474 9.48 -5.95 20.77
C LEU A 474 10.46 -5.73 19.60
N LEU A 475 11.34 -4.71 19.67
CA LEU A 475 12.37 -4.47 18.67
C LEU A 475 13.31 -5.66 18.54
N GLN A 476 13.78 -6.22 19.66
CA GLN A 476 14.68 -7.38 19.70
C GLN A 476 14.08 -8.60 18.99
N GLY A 477 12.79 -8.89 19.18
CA GLY A 477 12.10 -9.96 18.45
C GLY A 477 11.96 -9.67 16.96
N ARG A 478 11.75 -8.42 16.58
CA ARG A 478 11.65 -7.98 15.18
C ARG A 478 12.97 -8.17 14.43
N ILE A 479 14.11 -7.96 15.07
CA ILE A 479 15.45 -8.17 14.48
C ILE A 479 15.57 -9.58 13.90
N HIS A 480 15.13 -10.60 14.62
CA HIS A 480 15.15 -11.98 14.15
C HIS A 480 14.04 -12.26 13.13
N SER A 481 12.80 -11.92 13.45
CA SER A 481 11.61 -12.31 12.68
C SER A 481 11.65 -11.85 11.22
N TYR A 482 12.13 -10.64 10.95
CA TYR A 482 12.18 -10.10 9.59
C TYR A 482 13.24 -10.80 8.71
N LEU A 483 14.33 -11.26 9.27
CA LEU A 483 15.32 -12.07 8.53
C LEU A 483 14.79 -13.47 8.27
N ASP A 484 14.19 -14.11 9.28
CA ASP A 484 13.69 -15.47 9.22
C ASP A 484 12.60 -15.65 8.16
N THR A 485 11.60 -14.77 8.15
CA THR A 485 10.50 -14.85 7.19
C THR A 485 10.94 -14.67 5.74
N GLN A 486 11.98 -13.89 5.46
CA GLN A 486 12.47 -13.67 4.09
C GLN A 486 13.08 -14.94 3.48
N ILE A 487 13.68 -15.80 4.29
CA ILE A 487 14.26 -17.07 3.80
C ILE A 487 13.20 -17.94 3.11
N SER A 488 12.05 -18.11 3.73
CA SER A 488 10.95 -18.87 3.14
C SER A 488 10.28 -18.13 1.99
N ARG A 489 10.00 -16.84 2.18
CA ARG A 489 9.24 -16.05 1.22
C ARG A 489 10.01 -15.81 -0.08
N LEU A 490 11.31 -15.58 -0.02
CA LEU A 490 12.17 -15.25 -1.16
C LEU A 490 13.07 -16.43 -1.60
N GLY A 491 12.85 -17.61 -1.05
CA GLY A 491 13.42 -18.86 -1.58
C GLY A 491 14.86 -19.16 -1.16
N GLY A 492 15.43 -18.48 -0.16
CA GLY A 492 16.75 -18.81 0.36
C GLY A 492 17.46 -17.67 1.08
N ALA A 493 18.62 -17.99 1.65
CA ALA A 493 19.44 -17.06 2.43
C ALA A 493 20.07 -15.92 1.58
N ASN A 494 20.12 -16.09 0.26
CA ASN A 494 20.68 -15.10 -0.66
C ASN A 494 19.67 -14.06 -1.14
N PHE A 495 18.55 -13.84 -0.44
CA PHE A 495 17.52 -12.87 -0.83
C PHE A 495 18.03 -11.43 -0.95
N HIS A 496 19.12 -11.09 -0.27
CA HIS A 496 19.79 -9.79 -0.36
C HIS A 496 20.56 -9.60 -1.69
N GLU A 497 20.74 -10.65 -2.49
CA GLU A 497 21.28 -10.55 -3.86
C GLU A 497 20.21 -10.24 -4.92
N LEU A 498 18.91 -10.28 -4.56
CA LEU A 498 17.85 -9.75 -5.42
C LEU A 498 18.09 -8.25 -5.62
N PRO A 499 18.00 -7.74 -6.87
CA PRO A 499 18.43 -6.37 -7.19
C PRO A 499 17.85 -5.29 -6.29
N ILE A 500 16.54 -5.38 -5.99
CA ILE A 500 15.88 -4.40 -5.10
C ILE A 500 16.41 -4.43 -3.66
N ASN A 501 16.97 -5.54 -3.21
CA ASN A 501 17.50 -5.72 -1.85
C ASN A 501 19.01 -5.47 -1.78
N ALA A 502 19.71 -5.51 -2.91
CA ALA A 502 21.13 -5.35 -2.96
C ALA A 502 21.57 -3.93 -2.54
N PRO A 503 22.58 -3.79 -1.68
CA PRO A 503 23.12 -2.49 -1.33
C PRO A 503 23.92 -1.88 -2.50
N ILE A 504 24.02 -0.55 -2.50
CA ILE A 504 24.98 0.16 -3.38
C ILE A 504 26.41 0.09 -2.83
N ALA A 505 26.56 -0.15 -1.54
CA ALA A 505 27.83 -0.44 -0.90
C ALA A 505 28.35 -1.80 -1.38
N GLN A 506 29.67 -1.91 -1.55
CA GLN A 506 30.26 -3.18 -1.94
C GLN A 506 30.11 -4.23 -0.85
N VAL A 507 29.57 -5.40 -1.24
CA VAL A 507 29.45 -6.56 -0.33
C VAL A 507 30.67 -7.46 -0.50
N HIS A 508 31.37 -7.69 0.60
CA HIS A 508 32.50 -8.61 0.67
C HIS A 508 32.46 -9.35 2.02
N ASN A 509 32.10 -10.63 1.98
CA ASN A 509 32.01 -11.50 3.15
C ASN A 509 32.36 -12.94 2.78
N ASN A 510 32.45 -13.81 3.78
CA ASN A 510 32.77 -15.23 3.61
C ASN A 510 31.53 -16.13 3.50
N GLN A 511 30.35 -15.56 3.33
CA GLN A 511 29.12 -16.32 3.05
C GLN A 511 29.23 -16.93 1.66
N ARG A 512 28.95 -18.23 1.55
CA ARG A 512 29.10 -18.97 0.30
C ARG A 512 27.94 -19.93 0.09
N ASP A 513 27.72 -20.26 -1.17
CA ASP A 513 26.75 -21.27 -1.61
C ASP A 513 25.28 -20.89 -1.26
N GLY A 514 24.38 -21.84 -1.30
CA GLY A 514 22.95 -21.66 -1.07
C GLY A 514 22.15 -21.30 -2.34
N MET A 515 20.82 -21.46 -2.25
CA MET A 515 19.92 -21.23 -3.40
C MET A 515 20.00 -19.78 -3.88
N HIS A 516 19.91 -19.64 -5.21
CA HIS A 516 19.89 -18.34 -5.91
C HIS A 516 21.15 -17.49 -5.72
N ARG A 517 22.28 -18.10 -5.40
CA ARG A 517 23.57 -17.40 -5.34
C ARG A 517 23.89 -16.80 -6.71
N GLN A 518 24.08 -15.49 -6.80
CA GLN A 518 24.37 -14.77 -8.05
C GLN A 518 25.83 -14.27 -8.08
N SER A 519 26.41 -13.97 -6.93
CA SER A 519 27.80 -13.51 -6.83
C SER A 519 28.77 -14.63 -7.14
N ILE A 520 29.77 -14.34 -7.99
CA ILE A 520 30.87 -15.25 -8.30
C ILE A 520 32.10 -14.80 -7.54
N ALA A 521 32.27 -15.30 -6.33
CA ALA A 521 33.45 -15.00 -5.50
C ALA A 521 34.67 -15.72 -6.07
N ARG A 522 35.76 -14.96 -6.26
CA ARG A 522 37.03 -15.51 -6.76
C ARG A 522 37.92 -15.98 -5.60
N GLY A 523 38.70 -17.00 -5.84
CA GLY A 523 39.68 -17.52 -4.89
C GLY A 523 39.20 -18.78 -4.17
N ARG A 524 40.06 -19.32 -3.30
CA ARG A 524 39.84 -20.59 -2.60
C ARG A 524 39.46 -20.43 -1.13
N VAL A 525 39.41 -19.18 -0.64
CA VAL A 525 39.22 -18.88 0.78
C VAL A 525 37.82 -18.29 0.99
N ALA A 526 37.08 -18.88 1.92
CA ALA A 526 35.80 -18.42 2.38
C ALA A 526 35.68 -18.59 3.91
N TYR A 527 36.75 -18.24 4.63
CA TYR A 527 36.83 -18.31 6.08
C TYR A 527 37.89 -17.35 6.61
N GLU A 528 37.75 -16.93 7.85
CA GLU A 528 38.69 -16.14 8.60
C GLU A 528 38.92 -16.80 9.99
N PRO A 529 40.11 -16.74 10.57
CA PRO A 529 41.35 -16.17 9.98
C PRO A 529 41.97 -17.11 8.95
N ASN A 530 42.70 -16.56 7.98
CA ASN A 530 43.36 -17.32 6.95
C ASN A 530 44.71 -16.69 6.57
N SER A 531 45.60 -17.47 5.91
CA SER A 531 46.87 -16.99 5.35
C SER A 531 46.94 -17.21 3.82
N LEU A 532 45.89 -17.66 3.17
CA LEU A 532 45.89 -18.15 1.81
C LEU A 532 45.24 -17.18 0.82
N GLY A 533 44.57 -16.15 1.31
CA GLY A 533 43.85 -15.18 0.50
C GLY A 533 43.88 -13.78 1.10
N GLY A 534 43.23 -12.85 0.43
CA GLY A 534 43.04 -11.48 0.94
C GLY A 534 41.98 -11.44 2.02
N GLY A 535 41.99 -10.41 2.84
CA GLY A 535 41.04 -10.18 3.91
C GLY A 535 41.67 -10.29 5.27
N CYS A 536 41.15 -9.55 6.19
CA CYS A 536 41.51 -9.58 7.61
C CYS A 536 40.25 -9.23 8.40
N PRO A 537 39.89 -10.00 9.44
CA PRO A 537 38.64 -9.73 10.19
C PRO A 537 38.64 -8.35 10.88
N PHE A 538 39.80 -7.69 10.97
CA PHE A 538 39.93 -6.39 11.62
C PHE A 538 40.28 -5.23 10.67
N GLN A 539 40.17 -5.38 9.34
CA GLN A 539 40.56 -4.35 8.38
C GLN A 539 39.80 -3.04 8.50
N ALA A 540 38.50 -3.09 8.81
CA ALA A 540 37.67 -1.90 8.92
C ALA A 540 38.00 -1.03 10.14
N GLY A 541 38.54 -1.64 11.22
CA GLY A 541 38.82 -0.94 12.48
C GLY A 541 37.60 -0.12 12.95
N GLY A 542 37.84 1.09 13.40
CA GLY A 542 36.78 1.99 13.87
C GLY A 542 35.83 2.54 12.78
N ALA A 543 36.11 2.32 11.50
CA ALA A 543 35.22 2.66 10.40
C ALA A 543 34.11 1.61 10.20
N GLY A 544 34.22 0.44 10.81
CA GLY A 544 33.18 -0.60 10.79
C GLY A 544 32.08 -0.32 11.79
N PHE A 545 31.01 -1.12 11.72
CA PHE A 545 29.95 -1.09 12.73
C PHE A 545 30.50 -1.57 14.08
N VAL A 546 30.31 -0.76 15.11
CA VAL A 546 30.64 -1.08 16.51
C VAL A 546 29.37 -0.88 17.33
N SER A 547 28.89 -1.94 17.98
CA SER A 547 27.75 -1.86 18.88
C SER A 547 28.05 -0.97 20.08
N PHE A 548 27.06 -0.20 20.51
CA PHE A 548 27.16 0.58 21.75
C PHE A 548 27.36 -0.35 22.95
N ALA A 549 28.43 -0.11 23.70
CA ALA A 549 28.77 -0.89 24.89
C ALA A 549 27.87 -0.48 26.07
N GLN A 550 26.78 -1.20 26.25
CA GLN A 550 25.86 -0.99 27.37
C GLN A 550 26.20 -1.96 28.51
N PRO A 551 26.48 -1.48 29.74
CA PRO A 551 26.65 -2.37 30.89
C PRO A 551 25.34 -3.04 31.28
N VAL A 552 25.42 -4.32 31.61
CA VAL A 552 24.30 -5.13 32.12
C VAL A 552 24.72 -5.77 33.45
N SER A 553 23.93 -5.53 34.49
CA SER A 553 24.21 -6.05 35.83
C SER A 553 23.03 -6.75 36.51
N GLU A 554 22.05 -7.20 35.72
CA GLU A 554 20.80 -7.81 36.19
C GLU A 554 20.80 -9.33 36.02
N ASP A 555 19.96 -10.03 36.81
CA ASP A 555 19.72 -11.44 36.66
C ASP A 555 18.90 -11.75 35.40
N LYS A 556 19.12 -12.96 34.83
CA LYS A 556 18.32 -13.44 33.70
C LYS A 556 16.97 -13.95 34.19
N VAL A 557 15.93 -13.16 34.03
CA VAL A 557 14.57 -13.48 34.49
C VAL A 557 13.52 -13.37 33.37
N ARG A 558 12.36 -13.97 33.56
CA ARG A 558 11.16 -13.72 32.75
C ARG A 558 10.26 -12.76 33.51
N GLY A 559 9.95 -11.62 32.94
CA GLY A 559 9.12 -10.60 33.58
C GLY A 559 9.03 -9.32 32.74
N LYS A 560 8.43 -8.30 33.32
CA LYS A 560 8.35 -6.95 32.74
C LYS A 560 8.80 -5.94 33.79
N PRO A 561 9.42 -4.80 33.37
CA PRO A 561 9.72 -3.69 34.27
C PRO A 561 8.44 -3.11 34.89
N ASP A 562 8.54 -2.54 36.07
CA ASP A 562 7.38 -1.96 36.79
C ASP A 562 6.65 -0.87 35.99
N LYS A 563 7.38 -0.05 35.24
CA LYS A 563 6.78 1.00 34.39
C LYS A 563 5.89 0.43 33.28
N PHE A 564 6.13 -0.83 32.83
CA PHE A 564 5.29 -1.50 31.82
C PHE A 564 3.89 -1.86 32.33
N ALA A 565 3.65 -1.83 33.63
CA ALA A 565 2.34 -2.07 34.22
C ALA A 565 1.37 -0.87 34.12
N ASP A 566 1.86 0.29 33.68
CA ASP A 566 0.99 1.41 33.29
C ASP A 566 0.43 1.20 31.89
N HIS A 567 -0.83 0.79 31.81
CA HIS A 567 -1.50 0.54 30.53
C HIS A 567 -2.37 1.72 30.06
N TYR A 568 -2.72 2.69 30.94
CA TYR A 568 -3.81 3.61 30.68
C TYR A 568 -3.41 5.09 30.57
N SER A 569 -2.33 5.54 31.23
CA SER A 569 -1.98 6.98 31.29
C SER A 569 -1.91 7.64 29.92
N GLN A 570 -1.26 7.00 28.96
CA GLN A 570 -1.13 7.57 27.62
C GLN A 570 -2.34 7.31 26.71
N ALA A 571 -3.15 6.31 26.97
CA ALA A 571 -4.46 6.16 26.33
C ALA A 571 -5.40 7.31 26.74
N GLN A 572 -5.34 7.72 28.03
CA GLN A 572 -6.04 8.92 28.53
C GLN A 572 -5.51 10.19 27.89
N LEU A 573 -4.17 10.36 27.82
CA LEU A 573 -3.52 11.49 27.14
C LEU A 573 -4.04 11.60 25.70
N PHE A 574 -4.01 10.51 24.93
CA PHE A 574 -4.46 10.51 23.54
C PHE A 574 -5.95 10.93 23.43
N TRP A 575 -6.82 10.28 24.21
CA TRP A 575 -8.25 10.59 24.23
C TRP A 575 -8.55 12.07 24.55
N ARG A 576 -7.92 12.60 25.59
CA ARG A 576 -8.12 14.02 26.02
C ARG A 576 -7.57 15.01 25.00
N SER A 577 -6.59 14.60 24.20
CA SER A 577 -5.95 15.42 23.17
C SER A 577 -6.77 15.51 21.88
N GLN A 578 -7.81 14.69 21.74
CA GLN A 578 -8.65 14.69 20.56
C GLN A 578 -9.71 15.78 20.63
N THR A 579 -10.01 16.42 19.48
CA THR A 579 -11.12 17.35 19.36
C THR A 579 -12.47 16.65 19.60
N PRO A 580 -13.55 17.37 19.90
CA PRO A 580 -14.88 16.75 20.06
C PRO A 580 -15.32 15.93 18.85
N THR A 581 -15.01 16.35 17.63
CA THR A 581 -15.28 15.60 16.41
C THR A 581 -14.50 14.28 16.37
N GLU A 582 -13.20 14.31 16.61
CA GLU A 582 -12.35 13.11 16.66
C GLU A 582 -12.82 12.13 17.75
N GLN A 583 -13.22 12.63 18.92
CA GLN A 583 -13.80 11.81 20.00
C GLN A 583 -15.09 11.12 19.57
N GLN A 584 -15.97 11.81 18.85
CA GLN A 584 -17.19 11.20 18.31
C GLN A 584 -16.89 10.11 17.27
N HIS A 585 -15.90 10.34 16.42
CA HIS A 585 -15.44 9.32 15.45
C HIS A 585 -14.89 8.08 16.16
N ILE A 586 -14.09 8.24 17.21
CA ILE A 586 -13.57 7.14 18.02
C ILE A 586 -14.72 6.34 18.66
N ILE A 587 -15.71 7.03 19.27
CA ILE A 587 -16.90 6.39 19.83
C ILE A 587 -17.66 5.60 18.76
N ALA A 588 -17.89 6.22 17.61
CA ALA A 588 -18.59 5.59 16.49
C ALA A 588 -17.84 4.34 15.96
N ALA A 589 -16.51 4.41 15.90
CA ALA A 589 -15.67 3.28 15.50
C ALA A 589 -15.77 2.11 16.50
N PHE A 590 -15.64 2.37 17.81
CA PHE A 590 -15.84 1.32 18.83
C PHE A 590 -17.24 0.70 18.74
N ARG A 591 -18.29 1.50 18.58
CA ARG A 591 -19.66 1.00 18.41
C ARG A 591 -19.78 0.10 17.18
N PHE A 592 -19.24 0.54 16.05
CA PHE A 592 -19.27 -0.23 14.81
C PHE A 592 -18.56 -1.58 14.96
N GLU A 593 -17.35 -1.58 15.46
CA GLU A 593 -16.54 -2.79 15.60
C GLU A 593 -17.17 -3.76 16.63
N LEU A 594 -17.50 -3.27 17.82
CA LEU A 594 -18.03 -4.09 18.90
C LEU A 594 -19.47 -4.60 18.64
N THR A 595 -20.25 -3.90 17.83
CA THR A 595 -21.57 -4.41 17.41
C THR A 595 -21.46 -5.71 16.61
N ARG A 596 -20.36 -5.92 15.90
CA ARG A 596 -20.10 -7.13 15.12
C ARG A 596 -19.58 -8.32 15.94
N VAL A 597 -19.19 -8.09 17.18
CA VAL A 597 -18.75 -9.14 18.11
C VAL A 597 -19.97 -9.94 18.54
N GLY A 598 -19.99 -11.26 18.30
CA GLY A 598 -21.11 -12.14 18.60
C GLY A 598 -21.22 -12.49 20.07
N VAL A 599 -20.11 -12.54 20.82
CA VAL A 599 -20.05 -12.94 22.22
C VAL A 599 -20.25 -11.75 23.17
N PRO A 600 -21.41 -11.65 23.90
CA PRO A 600 -21.71 -10.48 24.75
C PRO A 600 -20.68 -10.23 25.85
N ALA A 601 -20.08 -11.27 26.42
CA ALA A 601 -19.09 -11.13 27.47
C ALA A 601 -17.83 -10.38 27.02
N ILE A 602 -17.43 -10.50 25.75
CA ILE A 602 -16.30 -9.78 25.15
C ILE A 602 -16.63 -8.29 25.08
N ARG A 603 -17.85 -7.93 24.64
CA ARG A 603 -18.32 -6.52 24.57
C ARG A 603 -18.27 -5.88 25.96
N THR A 604 -18.84 -6.56 26.97
CA THR A 604 -18.86 -6.09 28.36
C THR A 604 -17.45 -5.88 28.91
N ARG A 605 -16.55 -6.85 28.67
CA ARG A 605 -15.16 -6.76 29.13
C ARG A 605 -14.41 -5.63 28.44
N MET A 606 -14.67 -5.39 27.15
CA MET A 606 -14.06 -4.27 26.44
C MET A 606 -14.53 -2.92 26.98
N VAL A 607 -15.83 -2.77 27.28
CA VAL A 607 -16.34 -1.55 27.94
C VAL A 607 -15.71 -1.37 29.32
N SER A 608 -15.49 -2.44 30.11
CA SER A 608 -14.78 -2.39 31.39
C SER A 608 -13.34 -1.85 31.26
N VAL A 609 -12.64 -2.20 30.18
CA VAL A 609 -11.32 -1.63 29.83
C VAL A 609 -11.44 -0.12 29.55
N LEU A 610 -12.45 0.28 28.77
CA LEU A 610 -12.66 1.68 28.39
C LEU A 610 -12.98 2.60 29.57
N VAL A 611 -13.57 2.08 30.67
CA VAL A 611 -13.82 2.85 31.90
C VAL A 611 -12.51 3.43 32.46
N ASN A 612 -11.40 2.70 32.35
CA ASN A 612 -10.09 3.18 32.79
C ASN A 612 -9.47 4.22 31.86
N VAL A 613 -9.93 4.33 30.61
CA VAL A 613 -9.49 5.37 29.67
C VAL A 613 -10.27 6.65 29.95
N ASP A 614 -11.61 6.59 29.83
CA ASP A 614 -12.48 7.74 30.08
C ASP A 614 -13.93 7.27 30.35
N PRO A 615 -14.59 7.76 31.42
CA PRO A 615 -15.96 7.40 31.74
C PRO A 615 -16.99 7.80 30.66
N VAL A 616 -16.78 8.95 29.97
CA VAL A 616 -17.69 9.43 28.92
C VAL A 616 -17.56 8.54 27.68
N LEU A 617 -16.33 8.17 27.31
CA LEU A 617 -16.07 7.20 26.23
C LEU A 617 -16.77 5.86 26.52
N ALA A 618 -16.54 5.30 27.72
CA ALA A 618 -17.13 4.01 28.12
C ALA A 618 -18.67 4.06 28.11
N ALA A 619 -19.27 5.10 28.71
CA ALA A 619 -20.72 5.26 28.75
C ALA A 619 -21.31 5.42 27.34
N SER A 620 -20.67 6.21 26.49
CA SER A 620 -21.11 6.41 25.12
C SER A 620 -21.06 5.13 24.28
N VAL A 621 -19.98 4.35 24.42
CA VAL A 621 -19.87 3.05 23.73
C VAL A 621 -20.89 2.06 24.26
N ALA A 622 -21.05 1.93 25.59
CA ALA A 622 -22.01 1.06 26.24
C ALA A 622 -23.45 1.33 25.77
N ALA A 623 -23.84 2.61 25.74
CA ALA A 623 -25.17 3.03 25.26
C ALA A 623 -25.42 2.57 23.81
N GLY A 624 -24.42 2.70 22.91
CA GLY A 624 -24.54 2.25 21.54
C GLY A 624 -24.60 0.71 21.39
N LEU A 625 -24.14 -0.03 22.39
CA LEU A 625 -24.19 -1.49 22.41
C LEU A 625 -25.41 -2.04 23.19
N GLY A 626 -26.24 -1.17 23.80
CA GLY A 626 -27.35 -1.57 24.63
C GLY A 626 -26.91 -2.21 25.96
N LEU A 627 -25.76 -1.80 26.51
CA LEU A 627 -25.17 -2.32 27.74
C LEU A 627 -25.24 -1.27 28.86
N GLU A 628 -25.36 -1.73 30.09
CA GLU A 628 -24.99 -0.95 31.26
C GLU A 628 -23.46 -0.83 31.34
N VAL A 629 -22.95 0.28 31.90
CA VAL A 629 -21.53 0.46 32.11
C VAL A 629 -21.05 -0.51 33.22
N PRO A 630 -20.17 -1.46 32.90
CA PRO A 630 -19.65 -2.39 33.89
C PRO A 630 -18.64 -1.68 34.82
N PRO A 631 -18.27 -2.30 35.95
CA PRO A 631 -17.15 -1.83 36.77
C PRO A 631 -15.86 -1.78 35.94
N ALA A 632 -14.96 -0.85 36.29
CA ALA A 632 -13.65 -0.73 35.68
C ALA A 632 -12.85 -2.05 35.83
N GLN A 633 -12.08 -2.39 34.81
CA GLN A 633 -11.15 -3.53 34.90
C GLN A 633 -10.08 -3.24 35.98
N ALA A 634 -9.66 -4.26 36.69
CA ALA A 634 -8.61 -4.16 37.69
C ALA A 634 -7.29 -3.66 37.07
N LEU A 635 -6.62 -2.76 37.75
CA LEU A 635 -5.33 -2.20 37.31
C LEU A 635 -4.19 -3.19 37.59
N ALA A 636 -3.21 -3.26 36.71
CA ALA A 636 -1.98 -4.01 36.93
C ALA A 636 -1.03 -3.26 37.91
N ARG A 637 -1.17 -1.95 38.02
CA ARG A 637 -0.44 -1.07 38.94
C ARG A 637 -1.42 -0.08 39.59
N GLU A 638 -1.40 -0.03 40.91
CA GLU A 638 -2.18 0.91 41.71
C GLU A 638 -1.24 1.80 42.57
N PRO A 639 -1.52 3.09 42.69
CA PRO A 639 -2.57 3.82 41.96
C PRO A 639 -2.25 3.97 40.47
N MET A 640 -3.28 4.30 39.67
CA MET A 640 -3.10 4.62 38.26
C MET A 640 -2.05 5.74 38.10
N VAL A 641 -1.13 5.57 37.17
CA VAL A 641 -0.11 6.58 36.87
C VAL A 641 -0.77 7.75 36.11
N SER A 642 -0.42 8.97 36.46
CA SER A 642 -0.78 10.17 35.69
C SER A 642 0.31 10.47 34.67
N SER A 643 -0.08 10.78 33.45
CA SER A 643 0.86 11.29 32.43
C SER A 643 1.45 12.63 32.87
N GLU A 644 2.72 12.92 32.54
CA GLU A 644 3.35 14.22 32.74
C GLU A 644 2.67 15.33 31.94
N VAL A 645 2.01 14.95 30.84
CA VAL A 645 1.27 15.84 29.95
C VAL A 645 -0.18 15.41 29.94
N ASP A 646 -1.08 16.32 30.30
CA ASP A 646 -2.52 16.03 30.36
C ASP A 646 -3.17 16.05 28.98
N VAL A 647 -2.76 17.00 28.13
CA VAL A 647 -3.26 17.22 26.77
C VAL A 647 -2.09 17.62 25.88
N SER A 648 -1.93 16.94 24.76
CA SER A 648 -0.95 17.25 23.71
C SER A 648 -1.69 17.60 22.42
N PRO A 649 -1.81 18.87 22.04
CA PRO A 649 -2.47 19.27 20.80
C PRO A 649 -1.86 18.63 19.56
N ALA A 650 -0.58 18.28 19.59
CA ALA A 650 0.14 17.62 18.49
C ALA A 650 -0.42 16.23 18.16
N LEU A 651 -1.18 15.61 19.07
CA LEU A 651 -1.81 14.29 18.86
C LEU A 651 -3.11 14.35 18.06
N SER A 652 -3.75 15.51 17.92
CA SER A 652 -4.88 15.70 17.04
C SER A 652 -4.47 15.57 15.57
N LEU A 653 -5.32 14.95 14.74
CA LEU A 653 -5.12 14.88 13.29
C LEU A 653 -5.03 16.27 12.65
N PHE A 654 -5.78 17.23 13.21
CA PHE A 654 -5.86 18.61 12.70
C PHE A 654 -4.65 19.48 13.07
N ALA A 655 -3.76 19.01 13.93
CA ALA A 655 -2.55 19.75 14.29
C ALA A 655 -1.57 19.91 13.11
N ARG A 656 -1.71 19.09 12.07
CA ARG A 656 -0.80 19.07 10.91
C ARG A 656 -1.57 19.20 9.60
N PRO A 657 -2.09 20.39 9.29
CA PRO A 657 -2.93 20.62 8.09
C PRO A 657 -2.13 20.57 6.78
N GLY A 658 -0.80 20.54 6.84
CA GLY A 658 0.10 20.55 5.69
C GLY A 658 0.40 21.95 5.16
N ASP A 659 0.91 22.00 3.93
CA ASP A 659 1.33 23.24 3.23
C ASP A 659 0.16 24.06 2.64
N GLY A 660 -1.08 23.58 2.81
CA GLY A 660 -2.28 24.19 2.23
C GLY A 660 -2.45 23.97 0.74
N SER A 661 -1.64 23.13 0.11
CA SER A 661 -1.74 22.81 -1.29
C SER A 661 -2.92 21.86 -1.58
N VAL A 662 -3.51 22.01 -2.78
CA VAL A 662 -4.56 21.12 -3.27
C VAL A 662 -4.04 20.17 -4.34
N ARG A 663 -2.74 20.01 -4.44
CA ARG A 663 -2.08 19.16 -5.45
C ARG A 663 -2.63 17.73 -5.41
N GLY A 664 -3.11 17.27 -6.58
CA GLY A 664 -3.65 15.93 -6.75
C GLY A 664 -5.02 15.69 -6.08
N ARG A 665 -5.71 16.74 -5.57
CA ARG A 665 -7.10 16.63 -5.12
C ARG A 665 -8.02 16.46 -6.31
N ARG A 666 -8.90 15.46 -6.27
CA ARG A 666 -9.83 15.15 -7.36
C ARG A 666 -11.13 15.92 -7.21
N VAL A 667 -11.47 16.72 -8.22
CA VAL A 667 -12.68 17.55 -8.21
C VAL A 667 -13.61 17.15 -9.36
N ALA A 668 -14.82 16.69 -9.01
CA ALA A 668 -15.86 16.34 -9.96
C ALA A 668 -16.59 17.59 -10.44
N LEU A 669 -16.54 17.91 -11.74
CA LEU A 669 -17.35 18.94 -12.38
C LEU A 669 -18.53 18.23 -13.05
N ILE A 670 -19.73 18.33 -12.47
CA ILE A 670 -20.92 17.67 -13.02
C ILE A 670 -21.37 18.39 -14.30
N VAL A 671 -21.62 17.65 -15.38
CA VAL A 671 -22.04 18.18 -16.66
C VAL A 671 -23.21 17.43 -17.27
N ALA A 672 -24.06 18.16 -18.00
CA ALA A 672 -25.14 17.63 -18.83
C ALA A 672 -25.44 18.61 -19.98
N ASP A 673 -26.22 18.19 -20.97
CA ASP A 673 -26.62 19.06 -22.08
C ASP A 673 -27.29 20.36 -21.57
N GLY A 674 -26.85 21.51 -22.11
CA GLY A 674 -27.30 22.83 -21.71
C GLY A 674 -26.61 23.42 -20.48
N VAL A 675 -25.43 22.88 -20.10
CA VAL A 675 -24.60 23.42 -19.03
C VAL A 675 -23.95 24.74 -19.42
N ASP A 676 -23.79 25.68 -18.48
CA ASP A 676 -23.01 26.91 -18.67
C ASP A 676 -21.51 26.58 -18.77
N ALA A 677 -21.03 26.53 -20.02
CA ALA A 677 -19.63 26.20 -20.31
C ALA A 677 -18.65 27.24 -19.75
N GLY A 678 -18.98 28.50 -19.74
CA GLY A 678 -18.11 29.61 -19.36
C GLY A 678 -17.69 29.46 -17.88
N SER A 679 -18.66 29.34 -16.99
CA SER A 679 -18.37 29.19 -15.56
C SER A 679 -17.61 27.90 -15.22
N LEU A 680 -17.91 26.81 -15.91
CA LEU A 680 -17.20 25.54 -15.71
C LEU A 680 -15.73 25.62 -16.19
N GLN A 681 -15.48 26.26 -17.34
CA GLN A 681 -14.11 26.42 -17.87
C GLN A 681 -13.25 27.28 -16.95
N ASP A 682 -13.81 28.34 -16.37
CA ASP A 682 -13.10 29.18 -15.41
C ASP A 682 -12.70 28.38 -14.16
N VAL A 683 -13.62 27.57 -13.62
CA VAL A 683 -13.34 26.69 -12.46
C VAL A 683 -12.30 25.64 -12.83
N HIS A 684 -12.45 24.98 -13.96
CA HIS A 684 -11.51 23.97 -14.43
C HIS A 684 -10.08 24.53 -14.55
N THR A 685 -9.94 25.68 -15.20
CA THR A 685 -8.67 26.38 -15.38
C THR A 685 -8.03 26.76 -14.04
N ALA A 686 -8.80 27.30 -13.12
CA ALA A 686 -8.30 27.69 -11.79
C ALA A 686 -7.83 26.48 -10.96
N LEU A 687 -8.56 25.36 -11.03
CA LEU A 687 -8.19 24.13 -10.33
C LEU A 687 -6.91 23.51 -10.92
N LEU A 688 -6.75 23.49 -12.25
CA LEU A 688 -5.50 23.05 -12.89
C LEU A 688 -4.33 23.95 -12.49
N ALA A 689 -4.51 25.26 -12.47
CA ALA A 689 -3.47 26.21 -12.04
C ALA A 689 -3.04 25.98 -10.58
N ALA A 690 -3.96 25.52 -9.73
CA ALA A 690 -3.71 25.11 -8.35
C ALA A 690 -3.17 23.67 -8.25
N GLN A 691 -2.93 22.98 -9.37
CA GLN A 691 -2.47 21.59 -9.43
C GLN A 691 -3.48 20.57 -8.84
N ALA A 692 -4.75 20.93 -8.70
CA ALA A 692 -5.83 19.98 -8.47
C ALA A 692 -6.14 19.19 -9.76
N VAL A 693 -6.99 18.19 -9.65
CA VAL A 693 -7.37 17.30 -10.76
C VAL A 693 -8.87 17.42 -11.04
N PRO A 694 -9.31 18.46 -11.77
CA PRO A 694 -10.68 18.59 -12.20
C PRO A 694 -11.02 17.61 -13.33
N ARG A 695 -12.24 17.05 -13.32
CA ARG A 695 -12.76 16.23 -14.42
C ARG A 695 -14.24 16.51 -14.67
N TYR A 696 -14.61 16.49 -15.94
CA TYR A 696 -16.01 16.57 -16.36
C TYR A 696 -16.66 15.19 -16.20
N ILE A 697 -17.66 15.12 -15.32
CA ILE A 697 -18.42 13.89 -15.07
C ILE A 697 -19.88 14.05 -15.45
N GLY A 698 -20.46 13.04 -16.07
CA GLY A 698 -21.84 13.07 -16.54
C GLY A 698 -22.57 11.76 -16.34
N LEU A 699 -23.79 11.68 -16.84
CA LEU A 699 -24.59 10.46 -16.78
C LEU A 699 -24.09 9.35 -17.73
N ARG A 700 -23.34 9.72 -18.76
CA ARG A 700 -22.76 8.80 -19.76
C ARG A 700 -21.47 9.38 -20.32
N LEU A 701 -20.65 8.56 -20.89
CA LEU A 701 -19.50 8.99 -21.68
C LEU A 701 -19.93 9.60 -23.02
N GLY A 702 -19.02 10.29 -23.67
CA GLY A 702 -19.23 10.96 -24.94
C GLY A 702 -19.35 12.45 -24.76
N ARG A 703 -19.92 13.14 -25.77
CA ARG A 703 -20.02 14.59 -25.76
C ARG A 703 -21.39 15.06 -25.30
N ILE A 704 -21.40 16.17 -24.63
CA ILE A 704 -22.58 16.97 -24.29
C ILE A 704 -22.46 18.32 -24.97
N THR A 705 -23.59 18.98 -25.20
CA THR A 705 -23.63 20.32 -25.80
C THR A 705 -23.93 21.34 -24.71
N SER A 706 -23.09 22.38 -24.58
CA SER A 706 -23.31 23.48 -23.64
C SER A 706 -24.48 24.40 -24.07
N ASP A 707 -24.84 25.34 -23.24
CA ASP A 707 -25.81 26.39 -23.54
C ASP A 707 -25.35 27.31 -24.65
N ALA A 708 -24.02 27.50 -24.82
CA ALA A 708 -23.42 28.27 -25.91
C ALA A 708 -23.27 27.48 -27.23
N GLY A 709 -23.55 26.16 -27.20
CA GLY A 709 -23.40 25.27 -28.36
C GLY A 709 -22.03 24.60 -28.48
N ASP A 710 -21.16 24.76 -27.50
CA ASP A 710 -19.84 24.12 -27.47
C ASP A 710 -19.98 22.64 -27.06
N GLU A 711 -19.12 21.79 -27.63
CA GLU A 711 -19.04 20.39 -27.27
C GLU A 711 -18.07 20.21 -26.09
N ILE A 712 -18.51 19.53 -25.04
CA ILE A 712 -17.69 19.16 -23.87
C ILE A 712 -17.64 17.63 -23.80
N GLU A 713 -16.43 17.09 -23.74
CA GLU A 713 -16.23 15.64 -23.56
C GLU A 713 -16.41 15.23 -22.10
N VAL A 714 -17.24 14.24 -21.85
CA VAL A 714 -17.45 13.66 -20.52
C VAL A 714 -16.35 12.62 -20.28
N GLU A 715 -15.48 12.89 -19.34
CA GLU A 715 -14.29 12.07 -19.05
C GLU A 715 -14.62 10.83 -18.22
N SER A 716 -15.67 10.89 -17.41
CA SER A 716 -16.11 9.76 -16.56
C SER A 716 -17.62 9.82 -16.34
N SER A 717 -18.24 8.64 -16.16
CA SER A 717 -19.64 8.58 -15.76
C SER A 717 -19.79 8.55 -14.24
N ILE A 718 -20.88 9.13 -13.73
CA ILE A 718 -21.26 9.09 -12.31
C ILE A 718 -21.45 7.64 -11.83
N GLU A 719 -21.91 6.75 -12.74
CA GLU A 719 -22.04 5.32 -12.46
C GLU A 719 -20.70 4.63 -12.16
N ALA A 720 -19.67 4.91 -12.96
CA ALA A 720 -18.36 4.31 -12.82
C ALA A 720 -17.50 4.97 -11.72
N MET A 721 -17.73 6.26 -11.47
CA MET A 721 -16.98 7.07 -10.53
C MET A 721 -17.91 7.72 -9.49
N PRO A 722 -18.38 6.93 -8.49
CA PRO A 722 -19.28 7.44 -7.47
C PRO A 722 -18.64 8.52 -6.59
N SER A 723 -19.47 9.25 -5.87
CA SER A 723 -19.14 10.38 -4.99
C SER A 723 -17.94 10.14 -4.08
N VAL A 724 -17.78 8.92 -3.55
CA VAL A 724 -16.70 8.59 -2.61
C VAL A 724 -15.30 8.69 -3.20
N LEU A 725 -15.15 8.59 -4.53
CA LEU A 725 -13.87 8.66 -5.21
C LEU A 725 -13.36 10.10 -5.47
N TRP A 726 -14.15 11.12 -5.08
CA TRP A 726 -13.86 12.53 -5.30
C TRP A 726 -13.64 13.29 -3.99
N ASP A 727 -12.74 14.27 -4.00
CA ASP A 727 -12.46 15.12 -2.84
C ASP A 727 -13.44 16.29 -2.73
N ALA A 728 -14.00 16.74 -3.85
CA ALA A 728 -14.96 17.83 -3.94
C ALA A 728 -15.85 17.69 -5.16
N VAL A 729 -16.92 18.47 -5.19
CA VAL A 729 -17.84 18.58 -6.34
C VAL A 729 -18.09 20.03 -6.73
N VAL A 730 -18.22 20.26 -8.04
CA VAL A 730 -18.76 21.48 -8.63
C VAL A 730 -20.12 21.15 -9.22
N VAL A 731 -21.16 21.78 -8.68
CA VAL A 731 -22.53 21.69 -9.16
C VAL A 731 -22.73 22.80 -10.22
N PRO A 732 -23.12 22.45 -11.44
CA PRO A 732 -23.13 23.41 -12.56
C PRO A 732 -24.29 24.40 -12.49
N ALA A 733 -24.21 25.41 -13.36
CA ALA A 733 -25.33 26.27 -13.77
C ALA A 733 -25.90 25.80 -15.11
N GLY A 734 -27.08 26.30 -15.47
CA GLY A 734 -27.78 26.05 -16.73
C GLY A 734 -29.09 25.31 -16.54
N ASP A 735 -30.22 25.95 -16.85
CA ASP A 735 -31.57 25.42 -16.57
C ASP A 735 -31.86 24.04 -17.20
N ALA A 736 -31.43 23.84 -18.45
CA ALA A 736 -31.63 22.57 -19.15
C ALA A 736 -30.79 21.44 -18.49
N ALA A 737 -29.53 21.73 -18.17
CA ALA A 737 -28.65 20.78 -17.47
C ALA A 737 -29.18 20.43 -16.09
N LEU A 738 -29.61 21.41 -15.30
CA LEU A 738 -30.17 21.23 -13.98
C LEU A 738 -31.44 20.37 -14.01
N THR A 739 -32.31 20.58 -15.00
CA THR A 739 -33.54 19.78 -15.20
C THR A 739 -33.18 18.31 -15.48
N GLY A 740 -32.23 18.05 -16.39
CA GLY A 740 -31.77 16.70 -16.73
C GLY A 740 -31.11 15.99 -15.55
N LEU A 741 -30.26 16.70 -14.84
CA LEU A 741 -29.54 16.17 -13.66
C LEU A 741 -30.46 15.88 -12.48
N ALA A 742 -31.49 16.73 -12.23
CA ALA A 742 -32.45 16.53 -11.16
C ALA A 742 -33.34 15.30 -11.36
N ALA A 743 -33.53 14.86 -12.63
CA ALA A 743 -34.24 13.64 -12.93
C ALA A 743 -33.46 12.35 -12.60
N SER A 744 -32.15 12.44 -12.33
CA SER A 744 -31.32 11.28 -12.01
C SER A 744 -31.15 11.10 -10.50
N ALA A 745 -31.64 9.98 -9.97
CA ALA A 745 -31.41 9.60 -8.58
C ALA A 745 -29.93 9.46 -8.24
N GLN A 746 -29.10 8.96 -9.18
CA GLN A 746 -27.66 8.82 -8.99
C GLN A 746 -26.96 10.18 -8.78
N VAL A 747 -27.36 11.22 -9.51
CA VAL A 747 -26.83 12.57 -9.31
C VAL A 747 -27.22 13.13 -7.95
N LEU A 748 -28.48 12.96 -7.56
CA LEU A 748 -28.97 13.42 -6.26
C LEU A 748 -28.27 12.71 -5.11
N ASP A 749 -28.06 11.40 -5.20
CA ASP A 749 -27.29 10.62 -4.23
C ASP A 749 -25.82 11.06 -4.20
N PHE A 750 -25.20 11.29 -5.36
CA PHE A 750 -23.83 11.80 -5.46
C PHE A 750 -23.65 13.12 -4.67
N ILE A 751 -24.52 14.08 -4.90
CA ILE A 751 -24.52 15.39 -4.23
C ILE A 751 -24.75 15.24 -2.73
N LYS A 752 -25.75 14.42 -2.34
CA LYS A 752 -26.06 14.14 -0.94
C LYS A 752 -24.88 13.51 -0.20
N GLU A 753 -24.18 12.58 -0.84
CA GLU A 753 -23.00 11.92 -0.26
C GLU A 753 -21.82 12.88 -0.11
N GLN A 754 -21.56 13.77 -1.09
CA GLN A 754 -20.54 14.80 -0.96
C GLN A 754 -20.75 15.64 0.30
N TYR A 755 -21.98 16.06 0.55
CA TYR A 755 -22.35 16.82 1.75
C TYR A 755 -22.19 15.96 3.01
N ARG A 756 -22.72 14.74 3.03
CA ARG A 756 -22.67 13.82 4.18
C ARG A 756 -21.23 13.43 4.57
N HIS A 757 -20.35 13.33 3.59
CA HIS A 757 -18.93 13.05 3.82
C HIS A 757 -18.11 14.33 4.08
N CYS A 758 -18.76 15.44 4.41
CA CYS A 758 -18.14 16.71 4.79
C CYS A 758 -17.19 17.30 3.74
N LYS A 759 -17.38 16.95 2.46
CA LYS A 759 -16.51 17.39 1.35
C LYS A 759 -16.86 18.82 0.90
N PRO A 760 -15.86 19.59 0.40
CA PRO A 760 -16.14 20.91 -0.18
C PRO A 760 -17.04 20.81 -1.41
N MET A 761 -17.94 21.76 -1.54
CA MET A 761 -18.88 21.86 -2.65
C MET A 761 -18.93 23.30 -3.19
N LEU A 762 -18.75 23.46 -4.49
CA LEU A 762 -18.95 24.73 -5.19
C LEU A 762 -20.24 24.63 -6.02
N VAL A 763 -21.12 25.60 -5.86
CA VAL A 763 -22.43 25.64 -6.53
C VAL A 763 -22.50 26.89 -7.40
N LEU A 764 -22.68 26.71 -8.69
CA LEU A 764 -22.70 27.80 -9.68
C LEU A 764 -24.12 28.20 -10.03
N GLY A 765 -24.41 29.50 -10.09
CA GLY A 765 -25.69 30.04 -10.49
C GLY A 765 -26.87 29.39 -9.78
N ASP A 766 -27.84 28.91 -10.57
CA ASP A 766 -29.05 28.24 -10.08
C ASP A 766 -28.84 26.79 -9.60
N GLY A 767 -27.61 26.29 -9.57
CA GLY A 767 -27.27 24.95 -9.10
C GLY A 767 -27.77 24.62 -7.70
N ALA A 768 -28.09 25.59 -6.86
CA ALA A 768 -28.74 25.41 -5.56
C ALA A 768 -30.09 24.65 -5.65
N GLN A 769 -30.72 24.60 -6.82
CA GLN A 769 -31.92 23.80 -7.07
C GLN A 769 -31.60 22.29 -6.98
N LEU A 770 -30.45 21.85 -7.44
CA LEU A 770 -30.02 20.46 -7.32
C LEU A 770 -29.75 20.07 -5.84
N LEU A 771 -29.15 20.99 -5.06
CA LEU A 771 -28.97 20.74 -3.63
C LEU A 771 -30.31 20.56 -2.94
N LYS A 772 -31.29 21.43 -3.24
CA LYS A 772 -32.65 21.31 -2.69
C LYS A 772 -33.30 19.98 -3.10
N ALA A 773 -33.17 19.58 -4.37
CA ALA A 773 -33.68 18.30 -4.87
C ALA A 773 -33.01 17.11 -4.18
N ALA A 774 -31.70 17.19 -3.89
CA ALA A 774 -30.94 16.18 -3.15
C ALA A 774 -31.22 16.21 -1.62
N GLY A 775 -31.98 17.19 -1.12
CA GLY A 775 -32.24 17.36 0.33
C GLY A 775 -31.02 17.86 1.12
N VAL A 776 -30.09 18.56 0.46
CA VAL A 776 -28.90 19.16 1.09
C VAL A 776 -29.23 20.56 1.63
N PRO A 777 -29.03 20.84 2.92
CA PRO A 777 -29.28 22.15 3.48
C PRO A 777 -28.20 23.15 3.03
N LEU A 778 -28.61 24.43 2.92
CA LEU A 778 -27.68 25.51 2.54
C LEU A 778 -26.96 26.14 3.75
N ARG A 779 -27.32 25.73 4.98
CA ARG A 779 -26.73 26.18 6.24
C ARG A 779 -26.49 25.00 7.16
N LEU A 780 -25.55 25.19 8.08
CA LEU A 780 -25.27 24.20 9.12
C LEU A 780 -26.50 24.01 10.05
N PRO A 781 -26.56 22.89 10.77
CA PRO A 781 -27.60 22.66 11.77
C PRO A 781 -27.67 23.76 12.87
N SER A 782 -26.56 24.45 13.14
CA SER A 782 -26.51 25.61 14.04
C SER A 782 -27.20 26.87 13.49
N GLY A 783 -27.50 26.89 12.18
CA GLY A 783 -28.01 28.07 11.47
C GLY A 783 -26.93 28.94 10.84
N ASP A 784 -25.64 28.68 11.13
CA ASP A 784 -24.50 29.40 10.56
C ASP A 784 -24.28 29.01 9.08
N ASP A 785 -23.48 29.80 8.39
CA ASP A 785 -23.04 29.50 7.04
C ASP A 785 -22.07 28.30 7.05
N ASP A 786 -22.25 27.40 6.05
CA ASP A 786 -21.38 26.22 5.92
C ASP A 786 -20.09 26.62 5.21
N PRO A 787 -18.90 26.54 5.87
CA PRO A 787 -17.63 26.92 5.27
C PRO A 787 -17.18 26.01 4.12
N GLY A 788 -17.77 24.83 3.98
CA GLY A 788 -17.53 23.88 2.90
C GLY A 788 -18.51 23.97 1.74
N LEU A 789 -19.53 24.83 1.82
CA LEU A 789 -20.57 25.00 0.79
C LEU A 789 -20.51 26.44 0.24
N LEU A 790 -19.92 26.61 -0.93
CA LEU A 790 -19.80 27.92 -1.58
C LEU A 790 -20.81 28.05 -2.71
N VAL A 791 -21.80 28.91 -2.54
CA VAL A 791 -22.79 29.25 -3.56
C VAL A 791 -22.37 30.57 -4.24
N VAL A 792 -22.36 30.58 -5.59
CA VAL A 792 -21.91 31.71 -6.41
C VAL A 792 -23.03 32.09 -7.37
N ASP A 793 -23.61 33.28 -7.18
CA ASP A 793 -24.75 33.74 -8.00
C ASP A 793 -24.33 34.22 -9.41
N SER A 794 -23.06 34.50 -9.67
CA SER A 794 -22.52 34.88 -10.98
C SER A 794 -21.05 34.46 -11.11
N THR A 795 -20.58 34.39 -12.37
CA THR A 795 -19.23 34.00 -12.79
C THR A 795 -18.10 34.94 -12.34
N SER A 796 -18.36 35.89 -11.45
CA SER A 796 -17.29 36.75 -10.90
C SER A 796 -16.33 35.88 -10.08
N GLY A 797 -15.09 35.71 -10.56
CA GLY A 797 -14.03 34.86 -10.01
C GLY A 797 -13.63 35.06 -8.53
N MET A 798 -14.45 35.79 -7.73
CA MET A 798 -14.16 36.13 -6.34
C MET A 798 -14.26 34.96 -5.35
N LYS A 799 -14.97 33.85 -5.67
CA LYS A 799 -15.12 32.71 -4.74
C LYS A 799 -14.25 31.48 -5.07
N LEU A 800 -13.57 31.47 -6.22
CA LEU A 800 -12.64 30.39 -6.57
C LEU A 800 -11.47 30.26 -5.57
N PRO A 801 -10.81 31.34 -5.12
CA PRO A 801 -9.81 31.22 -4.06
C PRO A 801 -10.36 30.67 -2.75
N ALA A 802 -11.60 31.02 -2.39
CA ALA A 802 -12.27 30.47 -1.20
C ALA A 802 -12.57 28.97 -1.35
N PHE A 803 -12.97 28.52 -2.55
CA PHE A 803 -13.17 27.11 -2.84
C PHE A 803 -11.86 26.32 -2.76
N ILE A 804 -10.76 26.83 -3.31
CA ILE A 804 -9.42 26.22 -3.20
C ILE A 804 -9.01 26.14 -1.73
N THR A 805 -9.28 27.16 -0.92
CA THR A 805 -9.02 27.14 0.53
C THR A 805 -9.86 26.06 1.23
N ALA A 806 -11.15 25.96 0.89
CA ALA A 806 -12.03 24.91 1.43
C ALA A 806 -11.55 23.50 1.02
N LEU A 807 -11.10 23.36 -0.22
CA LEU A 807 -10.52 22.11 -0.74
C LEU A 807 -9.22 21.72 -0.01
N ALA A 808 -8.36 22.69 0.29
CA ALA A 808 -7.13 22.48 1.07
C ALA A 808 -7.43 22.01 2.50
N ARG A 809 -8.49 22.51 3.11
CA ARG A 809 -8.94 22.07 4.44
C ARG A 809 -9.47 20.63 4.45
N HIS A 810 -9.83 20.08 3.31
CA HIS A 810 -10.23 18.70 3.06
C HIS A 810 -11.63 18.31 3.55
N ARG A 811 -11.99 18.53 4.84
CA ARG A 811 -13.29 18.18 5.43
C ARG A 811 -13.85 19.30 6.29
N HIS A 812 -15.17 19.43 6.26
CA HIS A 812 -15.95 20.44 6.98
C HIS A 812 -16.88 19.76 7.98
N TYR A 813 -16.28 19.26 9.09
CA TYR A 813 -16.95 18.47 10.11
C TYR A 813 -17.98 19.25 10.93
N GLU A 814 -18.10 20.56 10.74
CA GLU A 814 -19.17 21.39 11.29
C GLU A 814 -20.58 20.86 10.90
N ARG A 815 -20.67 20.12 9.78
CA ARG A 815 -21.88 19.44 9.29
C ARG A 815 -22.31 18.27 10.18
N GLU A 816 -21.42 17.68 10.95
CA GLU A 816 -21.70 16.55 11.86
C GLU A 816 -22.16 16.98 13.24
N GLN A 817 -22.11 18.28 13.54
CA GLN A 817 -22.59 18.82 14.80
C GLN A 817 -24.12 18.72 14.84
N VAL A 818 -24.61 17.61 15.37
CA VAL A 818 -26.03 17.48 15.70
C VAL A 818 -26.34 18.53 16.77
N ALA A 819 -27.37 19.31 16.55
CA ALA A 819 -27.92 20.17 17.59
C ALA A 819 -28.17 19.30 18.84
N ARG A 820 -27.50 19.66 19.95
CA ARG A 820 -27.62 18.97 21.24
C ARG A 820 -29.05 19.10 21.76
#